data_cf4c39913f56f85cb62e56915a18c55c
#
_entry.id   cf4c39913f56f85cb62e56915a18c55c
#
_cell.length_a   1.000
_cell.length_b   1.000
_cell.length_c   1.000
_cell.angle_alpha   90.00
_cell.angle_beta   90.00
_cell.angle_gamma   90.00
#
_symmetry.space_group_name_H-M   'P 1'
#
loop_
_entity.id
_entity.type
_entity.pdbx_description
1 polymer ?
#
loop_
_entity_poly.entity_id
_entity_poly.type
_entity_poly.pdbx_seq_one_letter_code
_entity_poly.pdbx_strand_id
1 'polypeptide(L)'
;MNDFPSSVGFYQEPRGAENESVHSDVDGVIDGISDANGIVTHAPKEGFRLGYFDVACLVINRMIGTGIFTSPQRVMQGTRSVGASLLFWFAGFIYCLCGTHVYIEYGLNVPRYVINGNEKSVPRSGGDLIYLQYVFRKPAYRKNTILLSTCIFGISFIVLGNMAGNSIHFALRTLEAAGVKEPENGPVRGIAIAVATFSCFIHATSRRMGIMLNNLLAMIKIMIMLLIIVAAIVVGAGGFPDTDNVISDNTSPKNSFKDASTEANGYAQAFLAIIFTFSGFEQPNYVLGEISRPRKKFPIAMGAGVGTVVILYLAVNICYLVVVPKDAQIQYNVAQRFFELTFGTLESGSNLGFRIFNAFLAISSMGNIIVMTYTAARVKQEIAKEGILPFPKFFAQNTDMSIGRLLGWFRRKGWFLSLLRFRWLSPEHHSEKTPVGALVLHFVSCVLLIFATYRAAPYDAYNVLTSLSAYVINAFIGTFLGMGILILRFKGPPATLADDDTSTTYGQGPSSLSWTEMTGKRFSPFLSVFCALVYMCGGLYPVITNWIPPSGSLSSTVKPWYLVPTVSWIIIVLGIAWFVGFVLVARYIEKKDHSVFVVEKKPEFEPAEGSSRGSEAGNHSADLIQVHETVYLSWVGKETLRSRRPVFDDTKQVNGDMSEASASSPYANPDFATYLSQQTAPGRGAPHY
;
A
#
# COMPACT_ATOMS: atom_id res chain seq x y z
N MET A 1 62.59 35.33 -11.97
CA MET A 1 61.99 35.53 -13.28
C MET A 1 60.68 34.76 -13.29
N ASN A 2 59.68 35.50 -12.96
CA ASN A 2 58.31 35.60 -13.56
C ASN A 2 57.39 34.43 -13.30
N ASP A 3 56.48 34.62 -12.52
CA ASP A 3 55.17 35.30 -12.37
C ASP A 3 54.05 34.27 -12.37
N PHE A 4 53.51 34.05 -11.18
CA PHE A 4 52.15 33.46 -11.02
C PHE A 4 51.16 34.59 -10.76
N PRO A 5 50.00 34.66 -11.44
CA PRO A 5 48.91 35.47 -10.99
C PRO A 5 47.94 34.66 -10.12
N SER A 6 47.75 35.18 -8.93
CA SER A 6 46.68 34.92 -8.02
C SER A 6 45.32 35.41 -8.60
N SER A 7 44.32 34.57 -8.63
CA SER A 7 42.91 35.02 -8.61
C SER A 7 42.07 34.02 -7.83
N VAL A 8 41.88 34.30 -6.55
CA VAL A 8 40.86 33.73 -5.69
C VAL A 8 39.53 34.40 -6.09
N GLY A 9 38.73 33.72 -6.84
CA GLY A 9 37.35 34.10 -7.09
C GLY A 9 36.48 33.78 -5.88
N PHE A 10 36.08 34.81 -5.16
CA PHE A 10 35.01 34.74 -4.17
C PHE A 10 33.70 34.41 -4.90
N TYR A 11 33.12 33.22 -4.65
CA TYR A 11 31.74 32.95 -4.96
C TYR A 11 30.87 33.77 -4.01
N GLN A 12 30.26 34.82 -4.52
CA GLN A 12 29.12 35.49 -3.89
C GLN A 12 27.95 34.52 -3.85
N GLU A 13 27.45 34.23 -2.66
CA GLU A 13 26.10 33.63 -2.46
C GLU A 13 25.07 34.56 -3.07
N PRO A 14 24.09 34.02 -3.83
CA PRO A 14 22.97 34.83 -4.28
C PRO A 14 22.13 35.24 -3.06
N ARG A 15 22.03 36.51 -2.80
CA ARG A 15 21.03 37.14 -1.92
C ARG A 15 19.65 36.92 -2.54
N GLY A 16 18.98 35.84 -2.15
CA GLY A 16 17.64 35.48 -2.59
C GLY A 16 16.76 34.91 -1.46
N ALA A 17 17.29 34.81 -0.23
CA ALA A 17 16.57 34.22 0.89
C ALA A 17 15.72 35.19 1.72
N GLU A 18 15.76 36.47 1.45
CA GLU A 18 14.98 37.46 2.24
C GLU A 18 13.59 37.76 1.67
N ASN A 19 13.29 37.37 0.42
CA ASN A 19 11.94 37.60 -0.16
C ASN A 19 10.98 36.41 0.02
N GLU A 20 11.45 35.20 0.36
CA GLU A 20 10.56 34.06 0.65
C GLU A 20 9.89 34.13 2.03
N SER A 21 10.49 34.85 3.00
CA SER A 21 9.91 34.98 4.34
C SER A 21 8.76 36.01 4.40
N VAL A 22 8.79 37.03 3.56
CA VAL A 22 7.76 38.09 3.57
C VAL A 22 6.51 37.66 2.79
N HIS A 23 6.64 36.83 1.74
CA HIS A 23 5.47 36.26 1.05
C HIS A 23 4.77 35.16 1.85
N SER A 24 5.54 34.34 2.59
CA SER A 24 4.94 33.33 3.47
C SER A 24 4.19 33.93 4.65
N ASP A 25 4.58 35.10 5.12
CA ASP A 25 3.91 35.76 6.26
C ASP A 25 2.62 36.50 5.85
N VAL A 26 2.50 36.93 4.60
CA VAL A 26 1.28 37.61 4.10
C VAL A 26 0.22 36.59 3.66
N ASP A 27 0.62 35.51 2.99
CA ASP A 27 -0.28 34.39 2.68
C ASP A 27 -0.72 33.66 3.96
N GLY A 28 0.16 33.55 4.97
CA GLY A 28 -0.15 32.96 6.28
C GLY A 28 -1.17 33.75 7.10
N VAL A 29 -1.36 35.04 6.84
CA VAL A 29 -2.35 35.86 7.56
C VAL A 29 -3.73 35.79 6.92
N ILE A 30 -3.83 35.61 5.61
CA ILE A 30 -5.11 35.44 4.89
C ILE A 30 -5.62 34.00 5.02
N ASP A 31 -4.76 33.00 4.98
CA ASP A 31 -5.08 31.60 5.22
C ASP A 31 -5.30 31.26 6.71
N GLY A 32 -4.72 32.02 7.63
CA GLY A 32 -4.75 31.73 9.06
C GLY A 32 -6.12 31.72 9.73
N ILE A 33 -7.16 32.28 9.11
CA ILE A 33 -8.54 32.23 9.61
C ILE A 33 -9.31 31.02 9.11
N SER A 34 -8.96 30.44 7.94
CA SER A 34 -9.56 29.22 7.40
C SER A 34 -8.79 27.96 7.78
N ASP A 35 -7.49 28.02 7.98
CA ASP A 35 -6.62 26.85 8.24
C ASP A 35 -6.64 26.30 9.67
N ALA A 36 -7.18 27.04 10.64
CA ALA A 36 -7.22 26.60 12.05
C ALA A 36 -7.94 25.23 12.23
N ASN A 37 -8.82 24.82 11.31
CA ASN A 37 -9.57 23.57 11.36
C ASN A 37 -9.22 22.55 10.27
N GLY A 38 -8.36 22.88 9.31
CA GLY A 38 -7.95 22.01 8.22
C GLY A 38 -6.92 20.95 8.64
N ILE A 39 -7.02 19.75 8.07
CA ILE A 39 -6.00 18.70 8.16
C ILE A 39 -5.07 18.87 6.98
N VAL A 40 -3.87 19.36 7.23
CA VAL A 40 -2.89 19.65 6.19
C VAL A 40 -1.89 18.52 6.05
N THR A 41 -1.73 17.97 4.83
CA THR A 41 -0.76 16.91 4.55
C THR A 41 0.08 17.26 3.33
N HIS A 42 1.40 17.05 3.44
CA HIS A 42 2.35 17.30 2.37
C HIS A 42 2.93 16.00 1.85
N ALA A 43 3.09 15.90 0.53
CA ALA A 43 3.90 14.86 -0.08
C ALA A 43 5.40 15.19 0.12
N PRO A 44 6.30 14.18 0.09
CA PRO A 44 7.73 14.42 0.14
C PRO A 44 8.21 15.29 -1.01
N LYS A 45 9.22 16.14 -0.77
CA LYS A 45 9.89 16.91 -1.83
C LYS A 45 10.43 15.94 -2.89
N GLU A 46 10.48 16.36 -4.17
CA GLU A 46 10.79 15.47 -5.31
C GLU A 46 12.11 14.69 -5.12
N GLY A 47 13.17 15.33 -4.60
CA GLY A 47 14.47 14.68 -4.32
C GLY A 47 14.44 13.59 -3.25
N PHE A 48 13.36 13.49 -2.46
CA PHE A 48 13.18 12.49 -1.41
C PHE A 48 12.09 11.47 -1.74
N ARG A 49 11.45 11.57 -2.90
CA ARG A 49 10.45 10.60 -3.36
C ARG A 49 11.08 9.27 -3.73
N LEU A 50 10.28 8.21 -3.69
CA LEU A 50 10.70 6.84 -3.99
C LEU A 50 11.15 6.67 -5.45
N GLY A 51 12.31 6.04 -5.65
CA GLY A 51 12.86 5.68 -6.96
C GLY A 51 12.40 4.30 -7.43
N TYR A 52 12.90 3.84 -8.59
CA TYR A 52 12.65 2.49 -9.11
C TYR A 52 13.06 1.40 -8.10
N PHE A 53 14.25 1.55 -7.52
CA PHE A 53 14.81 0.57 -6.59
C PHE A 53 13.98 0.49 -5.30
N ASP A 54 13.60 1.64 -4.73
CA ASP A 54 12.81 1.68 -3.50
C ASP A 54 11.45 1.00 -3.69
N VAL A 55 10.76 1.30 -4.80
CA VAL A 55 9.45 0.71 -5.13
C VAL A 55 9.56 -0.79 -5.36
N ALA A 56 10.58 -1.26 -6.10
CA ALA A 56 10.82 -2.70 -6.29
C ALA A 56 11.12 -3.39 -4.95
N CYS A 57 11.95 -2.77 -4.09
CA CYS A 57 12.24 -3.29 -2.77
C CYS A 57 11.02 -3.33 -1.83
N LEU A 58 10.07 -2.39 -1.94
CA LEU A 58 8.80 -2.47 -1.19
C LEU A 58 8.03 -3.75 -1.57
N VAL A 59 7.93 -4.06 -2.87
CA VAL A 59 7.29 -5.27 -3.37
C VAL A 59 8.05 -6.51 -2.90
N ILE A 60 9.33 -6.59 -3.17
CA ILE A 60 10.19 -7.75 -2.87
C ILE A 60 10.19 -8.04 -1.36
N ASN A 61 10.42 -7.01 -0.53
CA ASN A 61 10.48 -7.20 0.92
C ASN A 61 9.14 -7.64 1.51
N ARG A 62 8.02 -7.20 0.95
CA ARG A 62 6.69 -7.60 1.43
C ARG A 62 6.29 -8.98 0.93
N MET A 63 6.51 -9.29 -0.34
CA MET A 63 6.17 -10.59 -0.93
C MET A 63 7.08 -11.69 -0.39
N ILE A 64 8.42 -11.54 -0.42
CA ILE A 64 9.33 -12.51 0.20
C ILE A 64 9.19 -12.39 1.72
N GLY A 65 8.11 -12.97 2.21
CA GLY A 65 7.73 -13.02 3.61
C GLY A 65 7.90 -14.41 4.19
N THR A 66 7.15 -14.65 5.24
CA THR A 66 7.04 -15.98 5.88
C THR A 66 6.32 -16.99 4.98
N GLY A 67 5.51 -16.52 4.02
CA GLY A 67 4.66 -17.36 3.17
C GLY A 67 5.42 -18.45 2.41
N ILE A 68 6.51 -18.11 1.71
CA ILE A 68 7.29 -19.08 0.92
C ILE A 68 7.92 -20.18 1.77
N PHE A 69 8.12 -19.95 3.05
CA PHE A 69 8.65 -20.93 3.99
C PHE A 69 7.57 -21.75 4.70
N THR A 70 6.35 -21.22 4.86
CA THR A 70 5.28 -21.88 5.64
C THR A 70 4.17 -22.45 4.78
N SER A 71 3.91 -21.88 3.59
CA SER A 71 2.81 -22.28 2.72
C SER A 71 3.07 -23.57 1.94
N PRO A 72 4.30 -23.98 1.56
CA PRO A 72 4.52 -25.22 0.83
C PRO A 72 3.93 -26.45 1.53
N GLN A 73 4.07 -26.55 2.85
CA GLN A 73 3.44 -27.61 3.64
C GLN A 73 1.91 -27.57 3.53
N ARG A 74 1.29 -26.41 3.69
CA ARG A 74 -0.19 -26.27 3.60
C ARG A 74 -0.71 -26.60 2.22
N VAL A 75 0.03 -26.19 1.17
CA VAL A 75 -0.32 -26.52 -0.22
C VAL A 75 -0.23 -28.03 -0.43
N MET A 76 0.83 -28.68 0.05
CA MET A 76 0.99 -30.13 -0.06
C MET A 76 -0.04 -30.88 0.78
N GLN A 77 -0.38 -30.42 1.97
CA GLN A 77 -1.46 -31.00 2.80
C GLN A 77 -2.82 -30.91 2.12
N GLY A 78 -3.13 -29.78 1.48
CA GLY A 78 -4.41 -29.58 0.80
C GLY A 78 -4.54 -30.33 -0.52
N THR A 79 -3.45 -30.45 -1.28
CA THR A 79 -3.44 -31.10 -2.60
C THR A 79 -3.06 -32.59 -2.56
N ARG A 80 -2.23 -32.99 -1.60
CA ARG A 80 -1.66 -34.33 -1.41
C ARG A 80 -0.91 -34.90 -2.61
N SER A 81 -0.56 -34.06 -3.57
CA SER A 81 0.04 -34.46 -4.83
C SER A 81 1.05 -33.43 -5.30
N VAL A 82 2.20 -33.88 -5.76
CA VAL A 82 3.27 -33.01 -6.27
C VAL A 82 2.79 -32.22 -7.49
N GLY A 83 2.16 -32.91 -8.46
CA GLY A 83 1.65 -32.25 -9.66
C GLY A 83 0.56 -31.22 -9.36
N ALA A 84 -0.41 -31.59 -8.50
CA ALA A 84 -1.46 -30.64 -8.10
C ALA A 84 -0.87 -29.45 -7.31
N SER A 85 0.12 -29.67 -6.43
CA SER A 85 0.84 -28.58 -5.75
C SER A 85 1.48 -27.62 -6.73
N LEU A 86 2.24 -28.12 -7.71
CA LEU A 86 2.87 -27.27 -8.72
C LEU A 86 1.87 -26.48 -9.56
N LEU A 87 0.75 -27.12 -9.96
CA LEU A 87 -0.33 -26.43 -10.67
C LEU A 87 -0.94 -25.31 -9.82
N PHE A 88 -1.09 -25.52 -8.51
CA PHE A 88 -1.58 -24.50 -7.59
C PHE A 88 -0.58 -23.33 -7.44
N TRP A 89 0.71 -23.61 -7.37
CA TRP A 89 1.73 -22.57 -7.39
C TRP A 89 1.73 -21.77 -8.70
N PHE A 90 1.54 -22.46 -9.84
CA PHE A 90 1.40 -21.80 -11.13
C PHE A 90 0.12 -20.97 -11.24
N ALA A 91 -1.01 -21.48 -10.73
CA ALA A 91 -2.25 -20.72 -10.63
C ALA A 91 -2.09 -19.45 -9.75
N GLY A 92 -1.37 -19.57 -8.64
CA GLY A 92 -1.00 -18.43 -7.80
C GLY A 92 -0.13 -17.40 -8.52
N PHE A 93 0.79 -17.85 -9.35
CA PHE A 93 1.56 -16.98 -10.24
C PHE A 93 0.66 -16.17 -11.18
N ILE A 94 -0.25 -16.84 -11.90
CA ILE A 94 -1.20 -16.16 -12.80
C ILE A 94 -2.08 -15.19 -12.02
N TYR A 95 -2.60 -15.59 -10.86
CA TYR A 95 -3.39 -14.75 -9.97
C TYR A 95 -2.62 -13.48 -9.56
N CYS A 96 -1.37 -13.62 -9.16
CA CYS A 96 -0.51 -12.51 -8.77
C CYS A 96 -0.24 -11.53 -9.93
N LEU A 97 0.06 -12.02 -11.13
CA LEU A 97 0.27 -11.19 -12.31
C LEU A 97 -1.02 -10.45 -12.69
N CYS A 98 -2.16 -11.14 -12.67
CA CYS A 98 -3.45 -10.53 -12.96
C CYS A 98 -3.80 -9.45 -11.91
N GLY A 99 -3.59 -9.73 -10.63
CA GLY A 99 -3.74 -8.75 -9.56
C GLY A 99 -2.82 -7.54 -9.74
N THR A 100 -1.55 -7.77 -10.09
CA THR A 100 -0.58 -6.71 -10.39
C THR A 100 -1.07 -5.82 -11.53
N HIS A 101 -1.61 -6.39 -12.61
CA HIS A 101 -2.19 -5.64 -13.72
C HIS A 101 -3.38 -4.77 -13.26
N VAL A 102 -4.30 -5.33 -12.46
CA VAL A 102 -5.45 -4.62 -11.89
C VAL A 102 -4.99 -3.42 -11.05
N TYR A 103 -4.00 -3.61 -10.18
CA TYR A 103 -3.48 -2.53 -9.34
C TYR A 103 -2.71 -1.45 -10.12
N ILE A 104 -1.98 -1.81 -11.18
CA ILE A 104 -1.34 -0.84 -12.07
C ILE A 104 -2.41 -0.03 -12.83
N GLU A 105 -3.47 -0.68 -13.31
CA GLU A 105 -4.56 -0.01 -14.00
C GLU A 105 -5.26 1.00 -13.10
N TYR A 106 -5.61 0.62 -11.87
CA TYR A 106 -6.15 1.56 -10.89
C TYR A 106 -5.19 2.69 -10.55
N GLY A 107 -3.96 2.36 -10.17
CA GLY A 107 -2.98 3.34 -9.68
C GLY A 107 -2.64 4.44 -10.67
N LEU A 108 -2.72 4.14 -11.97
CA LEU A 108 -2.45 5.13 -13.02
C LEU A 108 -3.69 5.94 -13.43
N ASN A 109 -4.90 5.46 -13.15
CA ASN A 109 -6.14 6.05 -13.68
C ASN A 109 -7.09 6.57 -12.59
N VAL A 110 -6.88 6.25 -11.32
CA VAL A 110 -7.72 6.63 -10.18
C VAL A 110 -6.87 7.25 -9.08
N PRO A 111 -7.30 8.37 -8.48
CA PRO A 111 -8.50 9.19 -8.73
C PRO A 111 -8.38 10.10 -9.95
N ARG A 112 -9.50 10.69 -10.32
CA ARG A 112 -9.57 11.65 -11.43
C ARG A 112 -10.10 12.99 -10.95
N TYR A 113 -9.56 14.06 -11.51
CA TYR A 113 -9.88 15.45 -11.17
C TYR A 113 -10.13 16.25 -12.43
N VAL A 114 -10.99 17.25 -12.36
CA VAL A 114 -11.16 18.24 -13.43
C VAL A 114 -10.16 19.36 -13.18
N ILE A 115 -9.17 19.49 -14.05
CA ILE A 115 -8.09 20.47 -13.95
C ILE A 115 -8.07 21.26 -15.25
N ASN A 116 -8.33 22.56 -15.17
CA ASN A 116 -8.43 23.45 -16.34
C ASN A 116 -9.44 22.94 -17.39
N GLY A 117 -10.61 22.49 -16.94
CA GLY A 117 -11.69 21.98 -17.80
C GLY A 117 -11.46 20.59 -18.40
N ASN A 118 -10.31 19.97 -18.15
CA ASN A 118 -9.97 18.63 -18.64
C ASN A 118 -9.91 17.61 -17.49
N GLU A 119 -10.50 16.45 -17.71
CA GLU A 119 -10.42 15.36 -16.74
C GLU A 119 -9.06 14.67 -16.78
N LYS A 120 -8.30 14.75 -15.69
CA LYS A 120 -6.96 14.15 -15.56
C LYS A 120 -6.91 13.21 -14.37
N SER A 121 -6.22 12.08 -14.52
CA SER A 121 -5.90 11.22 -13.39
C SER A 121 -4.63 11.70 -12.70
N VAL A 122 -4.61 11.72 -11.36
CA VAL A 122 -3.41 12.02 -10.59
C VAL A 122 -3.17 10.88 -9.60
N PRO A 123 -2.05 10.15 -9.75
CA PRO A 123 -1.70 9.06 -8.84
C PRO A 123 -1.61 9.53 -7.38
N ARG A 124 -2.31 8.83 -6.49
CA ARG A 124 -2.46 9.20 -5.07
C ARG A 124 -2.21 8.00 -4.16
N SER A 125 -1.70 8.26 -2.95
CA SER A 125 -1.59 7.26 -1.88
C SER A 125 -2.96 6.82 -1.35
N GLY A 126 -3.04 5.63 -0.76
CA GLY A 126 -4.24 5.08 -0.15
C GLY A 126 -4.74 3.77 -0.80
N GLY A 127 -4.32 3.48 -2.05
CA GLY A 127 -4.57 2.20 -2.74
C GLY A 127 -6.03 1.78 -2.71
N ASP A 128 -6.31 0.60 -2.13
CA ASP A 128 -7.63 -0.05 -2.11
C ASP A 128 -8.75 0.85 -1.64
N LEU A 129 -8.48 1.72 -0.63
CA LEU A 129 -9.45 2.70 -0.14
C LEU A 129 -9.98 3.57 -1.27
N ILE A 130 -9.05 4.18 -2.00
CA ILE A 130 -9.37 5.14 -3.07
C ILE A 130 -10.05 4.44 -4.25
N TYR A 131 -9.61 3.21 -4.58
CA TYR A 131 -10.17 2.44 -5.69
C TYR A 131 -11.61 1.98 -5.41
N LEU A 132 -11.86 1.49 -4.20
CA LEU A 132 -13.21 1.11 -3.77
C LEU A 132 -14.16 2.32 -3.72
N GLN A 133 -13.70 3.46 -3.21
CA GLN A 133 -14.47 4.71 -3.20
C GLN A 133 -14.82 5.18 -4.61
N TYR A 134 -13.89 5.05 -5.55
CA TYR A 134 -14.10 5.48 -6.93
C TYR A 134 -15.20 4.66 -7.61
N VAL A 135 -15.20 3.34 -7.42
CA VAL A 135 -16.18 2.43 -8.05
C VAL A 135 -17.48 2.35 -7.27
N PHE A 136 -17.41 2.12 -5.96
CA PHE A 136 -18.56 1.82 -5.10
C PHE A 136 -18.99 3.07 -4.31
N ARG A 137 -19.59 4.03 -5.01
CA ARG A 137 -20.01 5.32 -4.43
C ARG A 137 -21.32 5.26 -3.63
N LYS A 138 -22.03 4.14 -3.69
CA LYS A 138 -23.30 3.92 -2.96
C LYS A 138 -23.26 2.58 -2.24
N PRO A 139 -23.90 2.43 -1.07
CA PRO A 139 -24.61 3.47 -0.30
C PRO A 139 -23.65 4.51 0.31
N ALA A 140 -24.14 5.72 0.46
CA ALA A 140 -23.42 6.83 1.09
C ALA A 140 -24.33 7.58 2.06
N TYR A 141 -23.76 8.22 3.10
CA TYR A 141 -24.51 9.13 3.96
C TYR A 141 -25.09 10.30 3.15
N ARG A 142 -24.22 10.95 2.37
CA ARG A 142 -24.54 11.96 1.37
C ARG A 142 -23.59 11.84 0.17
N LYS A 143 -23.92 12.55 -0.93
CA LYS A 143 -23.05 12.62 -2.11
C LYS A 143 -21.63 13.02 -1.66
N ASN A 144 -20.61 12.24 -2.02
CA ASN A 144 -19.19 12.46 -1.70
C ASN A 144 -18.79 12.47 -0.22
N THR A 145 -19.63 11.99 0.67
CA THR A 145 -19.33 11.88 2.09
C THR A 145 -19.08 10.41 2.45
N ILE A 146 -19.27 10.05 3.70
CA ILE A 146 -19.01 8.71 4.22
C ILE A 146 -19.71 7.63 3.37
N LEU A 147 -18.91 6.73 2.79
CA LEU A 147 -19.35 5.62 1.98
C LEU A 147 -19.35 4.31 2.78
N LEU A 148 -20.24 3.38 2.43
CA LEU A 148 -20.23 2.02 3.00
C LEU A 148 -18.91 1.30 2.68
N SER A 149 -18.41 1.41 1.44
CA SER A 149 -17.14 0.84 1.01
C SER A 149 -15.95 1.37 1.86
N THR A 150 -15.96 2.66 2.19
CA THR A 150 -14.96 3.30 3.08
C THR A 150 -14.98 2.70 4.48
N CYS A 151 -16.18 2.49 5.05
CA CYS A 151 -16.30 1.95 6.40
C CYS A 151 -15.91 0.46 6.44
N ILE A 152 -16.34 -0.35 5.48
CA ILE A 152 -15.96 -1.77 5.41
C ILE A 152 -14.44 -1.90 5.28
N PHE A 153 -13.84 -1.24 4.29
CA PHE A 153 -12.39 -1.29 4.11
C PHE A 153 -11.65 -0.70 5.29
N GLY A 154 -12.03 0.50 5.75
CA GLY A 154 -11.34 1.23 6.80
C GLY A 154 -11.30 0.45 8.11
N ILE A 155 -12.42 -0.07 8.59
CA ILE A 155 -12.48 -0.87 9.82
C ILE A 155 -11.71 -2.19 9.66
N SER A 156 -11.90 -2.89 8.54
CA SER A 156 -11.15 -4.12 8.26
C SER A 156 -9.64 -3.88 8.23
N PHE A 157 -9.19 -2.81 7.58
CA PHE A 157 -7.77 -2.50 7.48
C PHE A 157 -7.16 -1.99 8.80
N ILE A 158 -7.91 -1.26 9.63
CA ILE A 158 -7.44 -0.87 10.96
C ILE A 158 -7.20 -2.11 11.83
N VAL A 159 -8.10 -3.08 11.78
CA VAL A 159 -8.01 -4.32 12.56
C VAL A 159 -6.96 -5.26 11.99
N LEU A 160 -6.95 -5.55 10.70
CA LEU A 160 -6.14 -6.60 10.08
C LEU A 160 -4.92 -6.08 9.30
N GLY A 161 -4.92 -4.83 8.86
CA GLY A 161 -3.80 -4.20 8.15
C GLY A 161 -2.68 -3.80 9.12
N ASN A 162 -2.16 -4.77 9.87
CA ASN A 162 -1.06 -4.58 10.82
C ASN A 162 -0.15 -5.81 10.86
N MET A 163 0.90 -5.73 11.66
CA MET A 163 1.95 -6.74 11.72
C MET A 163 1.95 -7.60 12.98
N ALA A 164 0.84 -7.69 13.70
CA ALA A 164 0.77 -8.47 14.94
C ALA A 164 1.22 -9.94 14.73
N GLY A 165 0.70 -10.62 13.70
CA GLY A 165 1.11 -11.98 13.35
C GLY A 165 2.60 -12.09 13.05
N ASN A 166 3.13 -11.21 12.19
CA ASN A 166 4.57 -11.22 11.86
C ASN A 166 5.46 -10.87 13.04
N SER A 167 5.00 -10.02 13.97
CA SER A 167 5.74 -9.69 15.21
C SER A 167 5.82 -10.87 16.14
N ILE A 168 4.73 -11.63 16.32
CA ILE A 168 4.72 -12.88 17.09
C ILE A 168 5.64 -13.92 16.43
N HIS A 169 5.58 -14.05 15.11
CA HIS A 169 6.41 -14.98 14.38
C HIS A 169 7.90 -14.60 14.44
N PHE A 170 8.24 -13.31 14.32
CA PHE A 170 9.60 -12.82 14.52
C PHE A 170 10.13 -13.21 15.90
N ALA A 171 9.37 -12.98 16.94
CA ALA A 171 9.76 -13.29 18.32
C ALA A 171 9.97 -14.79 18.53
N LEU A 172 9.03 -15.61 18.07
CA LEU A 172 9.12 -17.08 18.13
C LEU A 172 10.39 -17.57 17.43
N ARG A 173 10.60 -17.17 16.18
CA ARG A 173 11.73 -17.62 15.37
C ARG A 173 13.07 -17.11 15.86
N THR A 174 13.11 -15.94 16.49
CA THR A 174 14.33 -15.41 17.14
C THR A 174 14.73 -16.27 18.33
N LEU A 175 13.78 -16.67 19.19
CA LEU A 175 14.05 -17.52 20.32
C LEU A 175 14.47 -18.95 19.90
N GLU A 176 13.81 -19.52 18.90
CA GLU A 176 14.18 -20.82 18.33
C GLU A 176 15.57 -20.79 17.69
N ALA A 177 15.93 -19.71 16.96
CA ALA A 177 17.27 -19.53 16.41
C ALA A 177 18.35 -19.41 17.52
N ALA A 178 17.98 -18.81 18.67
CA ALA A 178 18.84 -18.76 19.85
C ALA A 178 18.99 -20.11 20.56
N GLY A 179 18.19 -21.13 20.18
CA GLY A 179 18.26 -22.49 20.73
C GLY A 179 17.21 -22.82 21.80
N VAL A 180 16.23 -21.93 22.03
CA VAL A 180 15.10 -22.22 22.93
C VAL A 180 14.15 -23.18 22.22
N LYS A 181 13.99 -24.39 22.74
CA LYS A 181 13.19 -25.46 22.09
C LYS A 181 11.68 -25.19 22.13
N GLU A 182 11.19 -24.69 23.24
CA GLU A 182 9.77 -24.40 23.48
C GLU A 182 9.61 -22.98 24.06
N PRO A 183 9.59 -21.95 23.21
CA PRO A 183 9.44 -20.57 23.68
C PRO A 183 8.09 -20.34 24.36
N GLU A 184 8.13 -19.85 25.60
CA GLU A 184 6.93 -19.48 26.36
C GLU A 184 6.20 -18.27 25.78
N ASN A 185 4.87 -18.21 26.02
CA ASN A 185 4.05 -17.10 25.53
C ASN A 185 4.51 -15.72 26.03
N GLY A 186 4.93 -15.58 27.27
CA GLY A 186 5.35 -14.31 27.86
C GLY A 186 6.50 -13.65 27.10
N PRO A 187 7.69 -14.30 27.01
CA PRO A 187 8.83 -13.78 26.26
C PRO A 187 8.52 -13.50 24.76
N VAL A 188 7.76 -14.42 24.11
CA VAL A 188 7.36 -14.22 22.70
C VAL A 188 6.52 -12.96 22.53
N ARG A 189 5.53 -12.71 23.39
CA ARG A 189 4.69 -11.52 23.31
C ARG A 189 5.47 -10.25 23.65
N GLY A 190 6.38 -10.31 24.63
CA GLY A 190 7.26 -9.19 24.98
C GLY A 190 8.15 -8.76 23.81
N ILE A 191 8.84 -9.70 23.15
CA ILE A 191 9.68 -9.43 21.99
C ILE A 191 8.82 -8.95 20.80
N ALA A 192 7.61 -9.51 20.62
CA ALA A 192 6.69 -9.07 19.55
C ALA A 192 6.28 -7.61 19.73
N ILE A 193 5.98 -7.16 20.94
CA ILE A 193 5.68 -5.75 21.23
C ILE A 193 6.93 -4.88 21.03
N ALA A 194 8.09 -5.35 21.47
CA ALA A 194 9.34 -4.60 21.31
C ALA A 194 9.70 -4.35 19.85
N VAL A 195 9.57 -5.36 18.96
CA VAL A 195 9.86 -5.19 17.52
C VAL A 195 8.81 -4.30 16.83
N ALA A 196 7.54 -4.37 17.21
CA ALA A 196 6.51 -3.47 16.72
C ALA A 196 6.79 -2.02 17.13
N THR A 197 7.20 -1.79 18.39
CA THR A 197 7.64 -0.48 18.91
C THR A 197 8.84 0.04 18.11
N PHE A 198 9.86 -0.78 17.91
CA PHE A 198 11.06 -0.42 17.14
C PHE A 198 10.72 0.01 15.71
N SER A 199 9.86 -0.76 15.03
CA SER A 199 9.44 -0.45 13.67
C SER A 199 8.67 0.88 13.59
N CYS A 200 7.72 1.10 14.50
CA CYS A 200 6.97 2.36 14.56
C CYS A 200 7.91 3.54 14.91
N PHE A 201 8.86 3.35 15.82
CA PHE A 201 9.82 4.37 16.21
C PHE A 201 10.72 4.80 15.04
N ILE A 202 11.28 3.87 14.28
CA ILE A 202 12.10 4.20 13.09
C ILE A 202 11.29 5.02 12.10
N HIS A 203 10.08 4.61 11.77
CA HIS A 203 9.25 5.34 10.79
C HIS A 203 8.70 6.66 11.33
N ALA A 204 8.53 6.81 12.63
CA ALA A 204 8.16 8.07 13.27
C ALA A 204 9.30 9.08 13.23
N THR A 205 10.54 8.63 13.46
CA THR A 205 11.72 9.50 13.58
C THR A 205 12.40 9.78 12.25
N SER A 206 12.38 8.84 11.30
CA SER A 206 12.99 9.02 9.98
C SER A 206 12.38 8.10 8.93
N ARG A 207 11.59 8.67 8.03
CA ARG A 207 11.08 7.97 6.84
C ARG A 207 12.22 7.34 6.03
N ARG A 208 13.31 8.09 5.82
CA ARG A 208 14.45 7.63 5.02
C ARG A 208 15.17 6.42 5.63
N MET A 209 15.40 6.41 6.94
CA MET A 209 15.99 5.23 7.61
C MET A 209 15.10 4.00 7.46
N GLY A 210 13.79 4.16 7.59
CA GLY A 210 12.83 3.08 7.36
C GLY A 210 12.91 2.51 5.94
N ILE A 211 13.00 3.38 4.91
CA ILE A 211 13.15 2.96 3.51
C ILE A 211 14.50 2.25 3.28
N MET A 212 15.60 2.79 3.82
CA MET A 212 16.91 2.15 3.70
C MET A 212 16.94 0.76 4.34
N LEU A 213 16.37 0.63 5.54
CA LEU A 213 16.25 -0.66 6.22
C LEU A 213 15.37 -1.63 5.43
N ASN A 214 14.26 -1.15 4.85
CA ASN A 214 13.44 -1.93 3.93
C ASN A 214 14.24 -2.48 2.74
N ASN A 215 15.02 -1.61 2.08
CA ASN A 215 15.81 -1.99 0.92
C ASN A 215 16.90 -3.02 1.29
N LEU A 216 17.59 -2.81 2.41
CA LEU A 216 18.58 -3.76 2.92
C LEU A 216 17.96 -5.14 3.19
N LEU A 217 16.82 -5.17 3.89
CA LEU A 217 16.12 -6.43 4.18
C LEU A 217 15.60 -7.12 2.92
N ALA A 218 15.14 -6.36 1.90
CA ALA A 218 14.77 -6.91 0.61
C ALA A 218 15.95 -7.63 -0.07
N MET A 219 17.13 -7.01 -0.07
CA MET A 219 18.34 -7.63 -0.65
C MET A 219 18.77 -8.88 0.12
N ILE A 220 18.74 -8.85 1.45
CA ILE A 220 19.05 -10.03 2.27
C ILE A 220 18.09 -11.19 1.95
N LYS A 221 16.79 -10.92 1.77
CA LYS A 221 15.81 -11.95 1.41
C LYS A 221 16.07 -12.55 0.03
N ILE A 222 16.46 -11.75 -0.96
CA ILE A 222 16.90 -12.28 -2.27
C ILE A 222 18.09 -13.22 -2.08
N MET A 223 19.08 -12.82 -1.29
CA MET A 223 20.25 -13.66 -1.02
C MET A 223 19.88 -14.97 -0.33
N ILE A 224 18.91 -14.97 0.59
CA ILE A 224 18.40 -16.19 1.22
C ILE A 224 17.75 -17.11 0.17
N MET A 225 16.93 -16.58 -0.75
CA MET A 225 16.33 -17.37 -1.83
C MET A 225 17.40 -17.97 -2.75
N LEU A 226 18.41 -17.20 -3.12
CA LEU A 226 19.51 -17.69 -3.94
C LEU A 226 20.32 -18.75 -3.21
N LEU A 227 20.54 -18.63 -1.90
CA LEU A 227 21.20 -19.67 -1.12
C LEU A 227 20.44 -21.01 -1.15
N ILE A 228 19.09 -20.99 -1.04
CA ILE A 228 18.26 -22.19 -1.16
C ILE A 228 18.44 -22.84 -2.54
N ILE A 229 18.45 -22.02 -3.60
CA ILE A 229 18.62 -22.50 -4.98
C ILE A 229 20.01 -23.16 -5.15
N VAL A 230 21.06 -22.48 -4.67
CA VAL A 230 22.44 -23.03 -4.75
C VAL A 230 22.55 -24.33 -3.95
N ALA A 231 22.00 -24.39 -2.73
CA ALA A 231 22.01 -25.61 -1.91
C ALA A 231 21.30 -26.77 -2.63
N ALA A 232 20.14 -26.52 -3.26
CA ALA A 232 19.43 -27.55 -4.01
C ALA A 232 20.19 -28.03 -5.26
N ILE A 233 20.91 -27.13 -5.95
CA ILE A 233 21.80 -27.53 -7.09
C ILE A 233 22.91 -28.44 -6.60
N VAL A 234 23.53 -28.13 -5.45
CA VAL A 234 24.59 -29.00 -4.88
C VAL A 234 24.04 -30.40 -4.54
N VAL A 235 22.82 -30.47 -3.96
CA VAL A 235 22.13 -31.73 -3.70
C VAL A 235 21.86 -32.48 -5.00
N GLY A 236 21.30 -31.83 -6.00
CA GLY A 236 20.98 -32.41 -7.29
C GLY A 236 22.22 -32.87 -8.09
N ALA A 237 23.39 -32.29 -7.79
CA ALA A 237 24.69 -32.75 -8.35
C ALA A 237 25.34 -33.88 -7.58
N GLY A 238 24.63 -34.52 -6.62
CA GLY A 238 25.16 -35.65 -5.83
C GLY A 238 26.08 -35.24 -4.68
N GLY A 239 26.04 -33.97 -4.26
CA GLY A 239 26.84 -33.45 -3.14
C GLY A 239 26.46 -34.00 -1.77
N PHE A 240 25.27 -34.64 -1.64
CA PHE A 240 24.78 -35.25 -0.41
C PHE A 240 24.34 -36.69 -0.66
N PRO A 241 24.71 -37.67 0.19
CA PRO A 241 24.28 -39.03 0.06
C PRO A 241 22.75 -39.18 0.27
N ASP A 242 22.14 -40.17 -0.39
CA ASP A 242 20.73 -40.60 -0.22
C ASP A 242 19.62 -39.77 -0.87
N THR A 243 19.89 -38.83 -1.79
CA THR A 243 18.86 -38.00 -2.42
C THR A 243 18.35 -38.50 -3.78
N ASP A 244 19.02 -39.43 -4.41
CA ASP A 244 18.69 -39.91 -5.78
C ASP A 244 17.28 -40.50 -5.88
N ASN A 245 16.83 -41.23 -4.86
CA ASN A 245 15.47 -41.80 -4.81
C ASN A 245 14.40 -40.74 -4.65
N VAL A 246 14.68 -39.67 -3.92
CA VAL A 246 13.71 -38.56 -3.68
C VAL A 246 13.40 -37.81 -4.97
N ILE A 247 14.44 -37.53 -5.77
CA ILE A 247 14.28 -36.83 -7.04
C ILE A 247 13.42 -37.68 -7.99
N SER A 248 13.75 -38.98 -8.14
CA SER A 248 13.03 -39.89 -9.03
C SER A 248 11.58 -40.07 -8.63
N ASP A 249 11.28 -40.18 -7.33
CA ASP A 249 9.93 -40.37 -6.81
C ASP A 249 9.06 -39.13 -6.93
N ASN A 250 9.59 -37.96 -6.60
CA ASN A 250 8.84 -36.69 -6.64
C ASN A 250 8.61 -36.18 -8.06
N THR A 251 9.57 -36.41 -8.99
CA THR A 251 9.52 -35.87 -10.36
C THR A 251 8.96 -36.84 -11.38
N SER A 252 8.71 -38.11 -11.01
CA SER A 252 8.14 -39.10 -11.91
C SER A 252 6.74 -38.69 -12.38
N PRO A 253 6.50 -38.60 -13.71
CA PRO A 253 5.18 -38.29 -14.24
C PRO A 253 4.07 -39.23 -13.77
N LYS A 254 4.40 -40.51 -13.53
CA LYS A 254 3.46 -41.54 -13.05
C LYS A 254 2.99 -41.27 -11.61
N ASN A 255 3.83 -40.64 -10.78
CA ASN A 255 3.54 -40.35 -9.36
C ASN A 255 3.02 -38.95 -9.16
N SER A 256 3.10 -38.06 -10.16
CA SER A 256 2.81 -36.64 -10.02
C SER A 256 1.40 -36.34 -9.47
N PHE A 257 0.38 -37.11 -9.90
CA PHE A 257 -1.01 -36.96 -9.44
C PHE A 257 -1.51 -38.10 -8.56
N LYS A 258 -0.60 -39.00 -8.13
CA LYS A 258 -0.93 -40.10 -7.23
C LYS A 258 -1.40 -39.54 -5.89
N ASP A 259 -2.51 -40.07 -5.35
CA ASP A 259 -3.12 -39.72 -4.08
C ASP A 259 -3.60 -38.24 -3.98
N ALA A 260 -3.87 -37.60 -5.14
CA ALA A 260 -4.41 -36.23 -5.15
C ALA A 260 -5.68 -36.15 -4.30
N SER A 261 -5.79 -35.09 -3.49
CA SER A 261 -6.95 -34.85 -2.64
C SER A 261 -8.24 -34.70 -3.45
N THR A 262 -9.35 -35.18 -2.93
CA THR A 262 -10.70 -34.94 -3.47
C THR A 262 -11.47 -33.90 -2.65
N GLU A 263 -10.86 -33.33 -1.61
CA GLU A 263 -11.50 -32.44 -0.65
C GLU A 263 -11.44 -30.96 -1.10
N ALA A 264 -12.60 -30.36 -1.34
CA ALA A 264 -12.69 -28.95 -1.75
C ALA A 264 -12.12 -27.99 -0.71
N ASN A 265 -12.31 -28.26 0.62
CA ASN A 265 -11.74 -27.43 1.67
C ASN A 265 -10.21 -27.48 1.68
N GLY A 266 -9.60 -28.64 1.43
CA GLY A 266 -8.15 -28.79 1.31
C GLY A 266 -7.57 -27.88 0.22
N TYR A 267 -8.16 -27.88 -0.96
CA TYR A 267 -7.78 -26.98 -2.06
C TYR A 267 -8.02 -25.51 -1.72
N ALA A 268 -9.11 -25.18 -1.03
CA ALA A 268 -9.40 -23.82 -0.58
C ALA A 268 -8.33 -23.27 0.38
N GLN A 269 -7.96 -24.08 1.38
CA GLN A 269 -6.88 -23.73 2.33
C GLN A 269 -5.52 -23.60 1.63
N ALA A 270 -5.22 -24.49 0.68
CA ALA A 270 -4.02 -24.43 -0.14
C ALA A 270 -3.97 -23.12 -0.94
N PHE A 271 -5.08 -22.74 -1.60
CA PHE A 271 -5.12 -21.52 -2.40
C PHE A 271 -5.09 -20.24 -1.55
N LEU A 272 -5.72 -20.24 -0.38
CA LEU A 272 -5.61 -19.12 0.58
C LEU A 272 -4.16 -18.95 1.07
N ALA A 273 -3.44 -20.04 1.31
CA ALA A 273 -2.02 -19.99 1.65
C ALA A 273 -1.15 -19.44 0.50
N ILE A 274 -1.52 -19.73 -0.75
CA ILE A 274 -0.88 -19.18 -1.94
C ILE A 274 -1.18 -17.68 -2.07
N ILE A 275 -2.44 -17.24 -1.93
CA ILE A 275 -2.81 -15.82 -1.93
C ILE A 275 -1.98 -15.07 -0.87
N PHE A 276 -1.88 -15.63 0.35
CA PHE A 276 -1.04 -15.05 1.39
C PHE A 276 0.44 -14.96 0.96
N THR A 277 0.97 -16.01 0.35
CA THR A 277 2.39 -16.07 -0.07
C THR A 277 2.71 -15.04 -1.15
N PHE A 278 1.81 -14.83 -2.11
CA PHE A 278 1.97 -13.86 -3.19
C PHE A 278 1.46 -12.45 -2.82
N SER A 279 0.88 -12.24 -1.62
CA SER A 279 0.44 -10.91 -1.18
C SER A 279 1.62 -9.97 -0.98
N GLY A 280 1.41 -8.69 -1.25
CA GLY A 280 2.42 -7.66 -1.07
C GLY A 280 2.72 -6.84 -2.34
N PHE A 281 2.30 -7.30 -3.51
CA PHE A 281 2.44 -6.52 -4.75
C PHE A 281 1.63 -5.21 -4.72
N GLU A 282 0.59 -5.11 -3.91
CA GLU A 282 -0.25 -3.93 -3.71
C GLU A 282 0.44 -2.78 -2.97
N GLN A 283 1.54 -3.04 -2.24
CA GLN A 283 2.17 -2.08 -1.32
C GLN A 283 2.57 -0.74 -1.95
N PRO A 284 3.09 -0.66 -3.19
CA PRO A 284 3.40 0.61 -3.82
C PRO A 284 2.17 1.51 -4.04
N ASN A 285 0.97 0.94 -4.17
CA ASN A 285 -0.28 1.71 -4.31
C ASN A 285 -0.64 2.46 -3.03
N TYR A 286 -0.27 1.93 -1.87
CA TYR A 286 -0.51 2.57 -0.58
C TYR A 286 0.30 3.86 -0.39
N VAL A 287 1.42 3.98 -1.10
CA VAL A 287 2.35 5.12 -1.06
C VAL A 287 2.59 5.75 -2.43
N LEU A 288 1.65 5.60 -3.35
CA LEU A 288 1.79 5.98 -4.76
C LEU A 288 2.09 7.49 -4.94
N GLY A 289 1.51 8.35 -4.10
CA GLY A 289 1.79 9.78 -4.06
C GLY A 289 3.21 10.15 -3.60
N GLU A 290 3.95 9.19 -3.03
CA GLU A 290 5.34 9.39 -2.62
C GLU A 290 6.36 8.90 -3.66
N ILE A 291 5.91 8.38 -4.82
CA ILE A 291 6.76 7.90 -5.91
C ILE A 291 7.11 9.06 -6.83
N SER A 292 8.38 9.21 -7.16
CA SER A 292 8.86 10.17 -8.15
C SER A 292 8.41 9.72 -9.55
N ARG A 293 7.79 10.62 -10.34
CA ARG A 293 7.26 10.33 -11.69
C ARG A 293 6.46 9.02 -11.72
N PRO A 294 5.34 8.92 -10.97
CA PRO A 294 4.66 7.66 -10.73
C PRO A 294 4.16 6.99 -12.02
N ARG A 295 3.72 7.75 -13.02
CA ARG A 295 3.26 7.19 -14.30
C ARG A 295 4.31 6.37 -15.03
N LYS A 296 5.59 6.69 -14.88
CA LYS A 296 6.71 5.99 -15.51
C LYS A 296 7.32 4.93 -14.56
N LYS A 297 7.64 5.34 -13.32
CA LYS A 297 8.42 4.49 -12.41
C LYS A 297 7.60 3.39 -11.77
N PHE A 298 6.37 3.67 -11.38
CA PHE A 298 5.54 2.73 -10.65
C PHE A 298 5.28 1.41 -11.42
N PRO A 299 4.75 1.42 -12.67
CA PRO A 299 4.45 0.16 -13.36
C PRO A 299 5.70 -0.67 -13.65
N ILE A 300 6.83 -0.03 -13.97
CA ILE A 300 8.09 -0.73 -14.27
C ILE A 300 8.65 -1.35 -12.99
N ALA A 301 8.74 -0.60 -11.91
CA ALA A 301 9.31 -1.08 -10.66
C ALA A 301 8.43 -2.17 -10.00
N MET A 302 7.11 -2.01 -10.06
CA MET A 302 6.17 -3.01 -9.59
C MET A 302 6.28 -4.30 -10.40
N GLY A 303 6.29 -4.20 -11.73
CA GLY A 303 6.46 -5.37 -12.61
C GLY A 303 7.80 -6.06 -12.43
N ALA A 304 8.91 -5.32 -12.27
CA ALA A 304 10.23 -5.88 -12.00
C ALA A 304 10.28 -6.58 -10.63
N GLY A 305 9.73 -5.94 -9.59
CA GLY A 305 9.67 -6.52 -8.24
C GLY A 305 8.88 -7.82 -8.21
N VAL A 306 7.65 -7.81 -8.76
CA VAL A 306 6.79 -9.01 -8.84
C VAL A 306 7.43 -10.09 -9.69
N GLY A 307 7.97 -9.76 -10.87
CA GLY A 307 8.62 -10.72 -11.76
C GLY A 307 9.80 -11.41 -11.07
N THR A 308 10.64 -10.67 -10.36
CA THR A 308 11.76 -11.22 -9.57
C THR A 308 11.25 -12.23 -8.54
N VAL A 309 10.22 -11.86 -7.76
CA VAL A 309 9.69 -12.74 -6.70
C VAL A 309 9.06 -14.00 -7.28
N VAL A 310 8.30 -13.87 -8.36
CA VAL A 310 7.65 -15.02 -9.02
C VAL A 310 8.68 -16.04 -9.51
N ILE A 311 9.73 -15.58 -10.18
CA ILE A 311 10.80 -16.46 -10.66
C ILE A 311 11.49 -17.17 -9.49
N LEU A 312 11.83 -16.42 -8.42
CA LEU A 312 12.44 -16.99 -7.22
C LEU A 312 11.53 -18.02 -6.52
N TYR A 313 10.23 -17.74 -6.44
CA TYR A 313 9.27 -18.64 -5.79
C TYR A 313 9.10 -19.95 -6.57
N LEU A 314 9.00 -19.88 -7.89
CA LEU A 314 8.93 -21.08 -8.72
C LEU A 314 10.22 -21.90 -8.56
N ALA A 315 11.38 -21.26 -8.63
CA ALA A 315 12.67 -21.92 -8.45
C ALA A 315 12.79 -22.59 -7.08
N VAL A 316 12.45 -21.89 -6.00
CA VAL A 316 12.52 -22.42 -4.63
C VAL A 316 11.54 -23.58 -4.41
N ASN A 317 10.33 -23.54 -4.96
CA ASN A 317 9.41 -24.67 -4.86
C ASN A 317 9.93 -25.91 -5.61
N ILE A 318 10.56 -25.72 -6.77
CA ILE A 318 11.25 -26.82 -7.46
C ILE A 318 12.39 -27.38 -6.58
N CYS A 319 13.17 -26.49 -5.94
CA CYS A 319 14.24 -26.90 -5.03
C CYS A 319 13.72 -27.74 -3.85
N TYR A 320 12.57 -27.38 -3.29
CA TYR A 320 11.96 -28.18 -2.23
C TYR A 320 11.55 -29.58 -2.70
N LEU A 321 11.06 -29.71 -3.94
CA LEU A 321 10.72 -31.03 -4.53
C LEU A 321 11.93 -31.88 -4.83
N VAL A 322 13.09 -31.30 -5.11
CA VAL A 322 14.34 -32.01 -5.35
C VAL A 322 14.90 -32.61 -4.06
N VAL A 323 14.74 -31.92 -2.92
CA VAL A 323 15.43 -32.30 -1.67
C VAL A 323 14.52 -33.00 -0.68
N VAL A 324 13.22 -32.64 -0.61
CA VAL A 324 12.33 -33.11 0.46
C VAL A 324 11.34 -34.16 -0.06
N PRO A 325 11.30 -35.39 0.52
CA PRO A 325 10.34 -36.42 0.15
C PRO A 325 8.88 -35.97 0.33
N LYS A 326 7.96 -36.41 -0.56
CA LYS A 326 6.53 -36.05 -0.55
C LYS A 326 5.88 -36.23 0.82
N ASP A 327 6.10 -37.35 1.49
CA ASP A 327 5.51 -37.68 2.78
C ASP A 327 6.00 -36.70 3.87
N ALA A 328 7.27 -36.34 3.84
CA ALA A 328 7.84 -35.34 4.73
C ALA A 328 7.27 -33.94 4.47
N GLN A 329 6.96 -33.59 3.21
CA GLN A 329 6.30 -32.32 2.88
C GLN A 329 4.87 -32.19 3.43
N ILE A 330 4.16 -33.32 3.58
CA ILE A 330 2.83 -33.35 4.19
C ILE A 330 2.91 -33.19 5.72
N GLN A 331 3.88 -33.87 6.37
CA GLN A 331 3.96 -33.98 7.82
C GLN A 331 4.67 -32.79 8.46
N TYR A 332 5.74 -32.28 7.85
CA TYR A 332 6.64 -31.28 8.42
C TYR A 332 6.63 -29.98 7.63
N ASN A 333 7.15 -28.91 8.23
CA ASN A 333 7.44 -27.71 7.48
C ASN A 333 8.52 -27.98 6.42
N VAL A 334 8.14 -27.80 5.14
CA VAL A 334 8.97 -28.18 3.97
C VAL A 334 10.31 -27.46 3.97
N ALA A 335 10.29 -26.14 4.23
CA ALA A 335 11.51 -25.35 4.25
C ALA A 335 12.41 -25.75 5.45
N GLN A 336 11.85 -25.97 6.63
CA GLN A 336 12.61 -26.46 7.76
C GLN A 336 13.29 -27.78 7.44
N ARG A 337 12.54 -28.74 6.87
CA ARG A 337 13.08 -30.03 6.50
C ARG A 337 14.16 -29.93 5.43
N PHE A 338 14.01 -29.01 4.47
CA PHE A 338 15.06 -28.69 3.50
C PHE A 338 16.36 -28.26 4.19
N PHE A 339 16.29 -27.33 5.14
CA PHE A 339 17.48 -26.84 5.86
C PHE A 339 18.10 -27.93 6.76
N GLU A 340 17.30 -28.80 7.35
CA GLU A 340 17.79 -29.95 8.12
C GLU A 340 18.54 -30.94 7.24
N LEU A 341 18.00 -31.26 6.06
CA LEU A 341 18.61 -32.21 5.14
C LEU A 341 19.87 -31.66 4.44
N THR A 342 19.96 -30.35 4.25
CA THR A 342 21.11 -29.70 3.59
C THR A 342 22.17 -29.25 4.61
N PHE A 343 21.82 -28.27 5.45
CA PHE A 343 22.79 -27.65 6.37
C PHE A 343 22.96 -28.44 7.69
N GLY A 344 21.98 -29.28 8.07
CA GLY A 344 22.09 -30.12 9.26
C GLY A 344 23.13 -31.21 9.14
N THR A 345 23.54 -31.57 7.93
CA THR A 345 24.58 -32.57 7.70
C THR A 345 25.99 -32.02 7.87
N LEU A 346 26.18 -30.70 7.91
CA LEU A 346 27.49 -30.07 8.05
C LEU A 346 28.11 -30.27 9.44
N GLU A 347 27.32 -30.54 10.46
CA GLU A 347 27.78 -30.76 11.83
C GLU A 347 26.95 -31.88 12.48
N SER A 348 27.54 -33.04 12.65
CA SER A 348 26.88 -34.20 13.24
C SER A 348 26.41 -33.96 14.65
N GLY A 349 25.10 -34.13 14.90
CA GLY A 349 24.49 -33.94 16.23
C GLY A 349 24.12 -32.50 16.58
N SER A 350 24.36 -31.54 15.69
CA SER A 350 23.94 -30.16 15.90
C SER A 350 22.57 -29.87 15.26
N ASN A 351 21.80 -28.96 15.89
CA ASN A 351 20.56 -28.43 15.31
C ASN A 351 20.85 -27.24 14.36
N LEU A 352 21.99 -27.25 13.65
CA LEU A 352 22.46 -26.11 12.85
C LEU A 352 21.45 -25.74 11.75
N GLY A 353 20.97 -26.71 10.97
CA GLY A 353 19.96 -26.47 9.94
C GLY A 353 18.69 -25.84 10.47
N PHE A 354 18.18 -26.32 11.60
CA PHE A 354 17.01 -25.74 12.28
C PHE A 354 17.26 -24.29 12.75
N ARG A 355 18.43 -23.99 13.32
CA ARG A 355 18.78 -22.63 13.78
C ARG A 355 18.95 -21.65 12.62
N ILE A 356 19.59 -22.05 11.52
CA ILE A 356 19.74 -21.23 10.30
C ILE A 356 18.36 -20.93 9.72
N PHE A 357 17.50 -21.93 9.59
CA PHE A 357 16.14 -21.77 9.11
C PHE A 357 15.36 -20.74 9.92
N ASN A 358 15.38 -20.85 11.25
CA ASN A 358 14.68 -19.92 12.15
C ASN A 358 15.26 -18.51 12.11
N ALA A 359 16.59 -18.35 11.97
CA ALA A 359 17.22 -17.07 11.79
C ALA A 359 16.75 -16.38 10.49
N PHE A 360 16.66 -17.13 9.39
CA PHE A 360 16.15 -16.59 8.12
C PHE A 360 14.67 -16.21 8.18
N LEU A 361 13.85 -17.00 8.89
CA LEU A 361 12.45 -16.66 9.14
C LEU A 361 12.30 -15.40 10.01
N ALA A 362 13.15 -15.22 11.01
CA ALA A 362 13.16 -14.01 11.83
C ALA A 362 13.50 -12.78 10.97
N ILE A 363 14.55 -12.84 10.15
CA ILE A 363 14.93 -11.76 9.22
C ILE A 363 13.77 -11.47 8.24
N SER A 364 13.14 -12.52 7.70
CA SER A 364 12.03 -12.37 6.78
C SER A 364 10.82 -11.68 7.43
N SER A 365 10.49 -12.07 8.67
CA SER A 365 9.42 -11.45 9.45
C SER A 365 9.72 -9.98 9.77
N MET A 366 10.97 -9.67 10.14
CA MET A 366 11.42 -8.29 10.38
C MET A 366 11.21 -7.41 9.15
N GLY A 367 11.58 -7.91 7.97
CA GLY A 367 11.34 -7.19 6.71
C GLY A 367 9.86 -6.88 6.48
N ASN A 368 8.99 -7.85 6.71
CA ASN A 368 7.54 -7.64 6.60
C ASN A 368 7.01 -6.60 7.60
N ILE A 369 7.51 -6.62 8.84
CA ILE A 369 7.13 -5.64 9.87
C ILE A 369 7.52 -4.23 9.42
N ILE A 370 8.75 -4.03 8.94
CA ILE A 370 9.25 -2.73 8.50
C ILE A 370 8.43 -2.17 7.32
N VAL A 371 8.25 -2.96 6.25
CA VAL A 371 7.54 -2.47 5.05
C VAL A 371 6.08 -2.16 5.34
N MET A 372 5.40 -3.04 6.07
CA MET A 372 3.97 -2.86 6.35
C MET A 372 3.72 -1.73 7.35
N THR A 373 4.61 -1.50 8.33
CA THR A 373 4.48 -0.35 9.23
C THR A 373 4.50 0.96 8.45
N TYR A 374 5.38 1.09 7.44
CA TYR A 374 5.44 2.24 6.57
C TYR A 374 4.16 2.41 5.75
N THR A 375 3.79 1.40 4.99
CA THR A 375 2.68 1.48 4.03
C THR A 375 1.32 1.53 4.71
N ALA A 376 1.09 0.71 5.75
CA ALA A 376 -0.18 0.70 6.48
C ALA A 376 -0.41 1.98 7.29
N ALA A 377 0.64 2.64 7.78
CA ALA A 377 0.48 3.94 8.42
C ALA A 377 -0.07 4.98 7.43
N ARG A 378 0.38 4.95 6.16
CA ARG A 378 -0.16 5.85 5.13
C ARG A 378 -1.62 5.55 4.80
N VAL A 379 -2.00 4.28 4.67
CA VAL A 379 -3.41 3.91 4.46
C VAL A 379 -4.28 4.34 5.65
N LYS A 380 -3.81 4.14 6.89
CA LYS A 380 -4.53 4.58 8.10
C LYS A 380 -4.65 6.11 8.18
N GLN A 381 -3.64 6.83 7.70
CA GLN A 381 -3.69 8.28 7.53
C GLN A 381 -4.80 8.70 6.54
N GLU A 382 -4.87 8.03 5.36
CA GLU A 382 -5.92 8.30 4.38
C GLU A 382 -7.31 7.91 4.90
N ILE A 383 -7.44 6.79 5.64
CA ILE A 383 -8.70 6.41 6.31
C ILE A 383 -9.16 7.50 7.30
N ALA A 384 -8.23 8.10 8.05
CA ALA A 384 -8.55 9.16 9.00
C ALA A 384 -9.04 10.44 8.31
N LYS A 385 -8.53 10.75 7.11
CA LYS A 385 -9.00 11.89 6.29
C LYS A 385 -10.45 11.73 5.81
N GLU A 386 -10.98 10.51 5.79
CA GLU A 386 -12.38 10.27 5.42
C GLU A 386 -13.38 10.61 6.53
N GLY A 387 -12.91 10.96 7.72
CA GLY A 387 -13.76 11.37 8.85
C GLY A 387 -14.54 10.22 9.52
N ILE A 388 -14.20 8.96 9.21
CA ILE A 388 -14.84 7.78 9.83
C ILE A 388 -14.29 7.46 11.23
N LEU A 389 -13.14 8.03 11.60
CA LEU A 389 -12.50 7.80 12.89
C LEU A 389 -12.79 8.94 13.88
N PRO A 390 -12.85 8.64 15.19
CA PRO A 390 -12.79 9.68 16.22
C PRO A 390 -11.41 10.37 16.16
N PHE A 391 -11.37 11.66 16.50
CA PHE A 391 -10.13 12.45 16.48
C PHE A 391 -9.36 12.41 15.14
N PRO A 392 -10.02 12.63 13.99
CA PRO A 392 -9.43 12.45 12.67
C PRO A 392 -8.19 13.35 12.47
N LYS A 393 -8.16 14.56 13.03
CA LYS A 393 -7.01 15.47 12.95
C LYS A 393 -5.75 14.85 13.54
N PHE A 394 -5.86 14.18 14.70
CA PHE A 394 -4.72 13.53 15.34
C PHE A 394 -4.13 12.40 14.48
N PHE A 395 -4.98 11.57 13.86
CA PHE A 395 -4.52 10.43 13.07
C PHE A 395 -4.08 10.80 11.65
N ALA A 396 -4.62 11.87 11.07
CA ALA A 396 -4.35 12.25 9.69
C ALA A 396 -3.18 13.25 9.55
N GLN A 397 -2.94 14.10 10.57
CA GLN A 397 -1.95 15.16 10.46
C GLN A 397 -0.51 14.64 10.49
N ASN A 398 0.36 15.23 9.66
CA ASN A 398 1.79 15.01 9.73
C ASN A 398 2.40 15.82 10.87
N THR A 399 3.19 15.15 11.72
CA THR A 399 3.90 15.78 12.84
C THR A 399 5.40 15.78 12.59
N ASP A 400 6.07 16.80 13.14
CA ASP A 400 7.51 16.95 13.01
C ASP A 400 8.21 16.41 14.28
N MET A 401 8.38 15.09 14.33
CA MET A 401 9.18 14.37 15.34
C MET A 401 10.48 13.84 14.75
N SER A 402 11.03 14.53 13.75
CA SER A 402 12.15 14.02 12.97
C SER A 402 13.48 14.02 13.74
N ILE A 403 14.27 12.95 13.57
CA ILE A 403 15.64 12.87 14.07
C ILE A 403 16.53 13.96 13.43
N GLY A 404 16.12 14.51 12.29
CA GLY A 404 16.80 15.61 11.61
C GLY A 404 16.95 16.85 12.49
N ARG A 405 15.99 17.13 13.38
CA ARG A 405 16.11 18.19 14.39
C ARG A 405 17.23 17.92 15.38
N LEU A 406 17.34 16.69 15.86
CA LEU A 406 18.41 16.28 16.79
C LEU A 406 19.78 16.34 16.10
N LEU A 407 19.88 15.80 14.89
CA LEU A 407 21.11 15.88 14.09
C LEU A 407 21.49 17.33 13.75
N GLY A 408 20.51 18.19 13.45
CA GLY A 408 20.70 19.63 13.25
C GLY A 408 21.18 20.35 14.53
N TRP A 409 20.68 19.93 15.69
CA TRP A 409 21.16 20.43 16.97
C TRP A 409 22.62 20.00 17.22
N PHE A 410 22.99 18.74 16.97
CA PHE A 410 24.39 18.28 17.05
C PHE A 410 25.30 19.08 16.11
N ARG A 411 24.87 19.33 14.86
CA ARG A 411 25.61 20.15 13.90
C ARG A 411 25.83 21.57 14.42
N ARG A 412 24.80 22.20 15.00
CA ARG A 412 24.92 23.56 15.59
C ARG A 412 25.87 23.61 16.80
N LYS A 413 25.93 22.52 17.58
CA LYS A 413 26.85 22.39 18.73
C LYS A 413 28.25 21.98 18.31
N GLY A 414 28.52 21.75 17.03
CA GLY A 414 29.82 21.30 16.53
C GLY A 414 30.13 19.82 16.83
N TRP A 415 29.16 19.04 17.29
CA TRP A 415 29.36 17.65 17.66
C TRP A 415 29.18 16.73 16.45
N PHE A 416 30.06 15.71 16.36
CA PHE A 416 30.01 14.69 15.31
C PHE A 416 30.01 15.21 13.86
N LEU A 417 30.65 16.37 13.60
CA LEU A 417 30.67 17.00 12.28
C LEU A 417 31.15 16.08 11.16
N SER A 418 32.13 15.21 11.45
CA SER A 418 32.67 14.25 10.48
C SER A 418 31.61 13.22 10.06
N LEU A 419 30.80 12.74 11.00
CA LEU A 419 29.69 11.79 10.74
C LEU A 419 28.52 12.48 10.03
N LEU A 420 28.20 13.72 10.39
CA LEU A 420 27.11 14.48 9.80
C LEU A 420 27.39 14.97 8.36
N ARG A 421 28.64 14.85 7.87
CA ARG A 421 29.01 15.06 6.47
C ARG A 421 28.57 13.93 5.55
N PHE A 422 28.37 12.72 6.08
CA PHE A 422 27.85 11.64 5.28
C PHE A 422 26.39 11.90 4.89
N ARG A 423 26.09 11.77 3.59
CA ARG A 423 24.77 12.04 3.01
C ARG A 423 23.62 11.31 3.74
N TRP A 424 23.88 10.14 4.27
CA TRP A 424 22.88 9.31 4.96
C TRP A 424 22.68 9.66 6.44
N LEU A 425 23.52 10.52 7.05
CA LEU A 425 23.37 11.10 8.39
C LEU A 425 23.13 12.61 8.36
N SER A 426 23.04 13.21 7.17
CA SER A 426 22.77 14.65 7.04
C SER A 426 21.39 15.01 7.61
N PRO A 427 21.28 16.05 8.46
CA PRO A 427 20.01 16.49 9.05
C PRO A 427 18.90 16.74 8.03
N GLU A 428 19.25 17.24 6.84
CA GLU A 428 18.31 17.58 5.75
C GLU A 428 17.58 16.36 5.21
N HIS A 429 18.26 15.19 5.19
CA HIS A 429 17.65 13.94 4.72
C HIS A 429 16.71 13.28 5.73
N HIS A 430 16.65 13.78 6.95
CA HIS A 430 15.84 13.21 8.04
C HIS A 430 14.85 14.22 8.63
N SER A 431 14.60 15.35 7.96
CA SER A 431 13.73 16.43 8.44
C SER A 431 12.28 16.33 7.97
N GLU A 432 11.91 15.25 7.27
CA GLU A 432 10.55 15.07 6.75
C GLU A 432 9.54 14.84 7.87
N LYS A 433 8.36 15.46 7.74
CA LYS A 433 7.22 15.25 8.64
C LYS A 433 6.62 13.86 8.41
N THR A 434 6.29 13.15 9.47
CA THR A 434 5.76 11.79 9.45
C THR A 434 4.36 11.71 10.07
N PRO A 435 3.50 10.74 9.67
CA PRO A 435 2.15 10.58 10.22
C PRO A 435 2.19 9.83 11.56
N VAL A 436 2.70 10.48 12.61
CA VAL A 436 2.87 9.86 13.93
C VAL A 436 1.55 9.34 14.51
N GLY A 437 0.45 10.09 14.36
CA GLY A 437 -0.86 9.64 14.83
C GLY A 437 -1.31 8.33 14.15
N ALA A 438 -1.09 8.20 12.84
CA ALA A 438 -1.40 6.94 12.13
C ALA A 438 -0.47 5.79 12.55
N LEU A 439 0.80 6.07 12.87
CA LEU A 439 1.73 5.07 13.43
C LEU A 439 1.29 4.62 14.84
N VAL A 440 0.79 5.53 15.67
CA VAL A 440 0.20 5.19 16.98
C VAL A 440 -1.01 4.27 16.79
N LEU A 441 -1.92 4.60 15.86
CA LEU A 441 -3.06 3.74 15.54
C LEU A 441 -2.62 2.35 15.04
N HIS A 442 -1.57 2.31 14.23
CA HIS A 442 -0.98 1.05 13.77
C HIS A 442 -0.39 0.24 14.93
N PHE A 443 0.37 0.87 15.81
CA PHE A 443 0.94 0.23 17.00
C PHE A 443 -0.14 -0.30 17.94
N VAL A 444 -1.13 0.51 18.28
CA VAL A 444 -2.24 0.11 19.16
C VAL A 444 -2.99 -1.09 18.57
N SER A 445 -3.29 -1.08 17.26
CA SER A 445 -3.95 -2.23 16.61
C SER A 445 -3.09 -3.50 16.65
N CYS A 446 -1.76 -3.39 16.51
CA CYS A 446 -0.84 -4.51 16.67
C CYS A 446 -0.88 -5.08 18.10
N VAL A 447 -0.75 -4.21 19.09
CA VAL A 447 -0.71 -4.60 20.52
C VAL A 447 -2.03 -5.26 20.95
N LEU A 448 -3.16 -4.71 20.52
CA LEU A 448 -4.48 -5.30 20.82
C LEU A 448 -4.59 -6.73 20.28
N LEU A 449 -4.14 -7.00 19.05
CA LEU A 449 -4.18 -8.35 18.47
C LEU A 449 -3.15 -9.30 19.12
N ILE A 450 -1.98 -8.80 19.50
CA ILE A 450 -0.99 -9.59 20.25
C ILE A 450 -1.62 -10.06 21.57
N PHE A 451 -2.33 -9.18 22.30
CA PHE A 451 -3.01 -9.56 23.54
C PHE A 451 -4.27 -10.41 23.32
N ALA A 452 -5.07 -10.10 22.30
CA ALA A 452 -6.27 -10.88 21.98
C ALA A 452 -5.95 -12.36 21.69
N THR A 453 -4.74 -12.61 21.13
CA THR A 453 -4.26 -13.97 20.84
C THR A 453 -3.33 -14.55 21.91
N TYR A 454 -3.24 -13.94 23.11
CA TYR A 454 -2.28 -14.33 24.14
C TYR A 454 -2.41 -15.80 24.59
N ARG A 455 -3.63 -16.31 24.70
CA ARG A 455 -3.90 -17.71 25.14
C ARG A 455 -3.57 -18.75 24.08
N ALA A 456 -3.47 -18.36 22.82
CA ALA A 456 -3.12 -19.27 21.75
C ALA A 456 -1.60 -19.53 21.72
N ALA A 457 -1.19 -20.73 21.30
CA ALA A 457 0.23 -20.99 21.02
C ALA A 457 0.75 -19.97 19.98
N PRO A 458 2.01 -19.53 20.07
CA PRO A 458 2.55 -18.48 19.18
C PRO A 458 2.39 -18.77 17.69
N TYR A 459 2.64 -20.03 17.30
CA TYR A 459 2.48 -20.47 15.91
C TYR A 459 1.01 -20.42 15.44
N ASP A 460 0.07 -20.81 16.31
CA ASP A 460 -1.36 -20.75 15.99
C ASP A 460 -1.86 -19.33 15.88
N ALA A 461 -1.45 -18.46 16.78
CA ALA A 461 -1.78 -17.04 16.75
C ALA A 461 -1.31 -16.40 15.42
N TYR A 462 -0.07 -16.70 15.03
CA TYR A 462 0.47 -16.28 13.72
C TYR A 462 -0.39 -16.77 12.56
N ASN A 463 -0.71 -18.06 12.53
CA ASN A 463 -1.49 -18.68 11.46
C ASN A 463 -2.90 -18.09 11.35
N VAL A 464 -3.58 -17.88 12.48
CA VAL A 464 -4.92 -17.28 12.48
C VAL A 464 -4.87 -15.84 11.98
N LEU A 465 -3.97 -15.00 12.51
CA LEU A 465 -3.88 -13.59 12.14
C LEU A 465 -3.51 -13.40 10.67
N THR A 466 -2.60 -14.19 10.13
CA THR A 466 -2.23 -14.13 8.71
C THR A 466 -3.33 -14.65 7.79
N SER A 467 -4.06 -15.70 8.20
CA SER A 467 -5.20 -16.23 7.45
C SER A 467 -6.37 -15.24 7.44
N LEU A 468 -6.65 -14.55 8.55
CA LEU A 468 -7.67 -13.49 8.61
C LEU A 468 -7.33 -12.33 7.66
N SER A 469 -6.07 -11.87 7.66
CA SER A 469 -5.61 -10.83 6.76
C SER A 469 -5.71 -11.27 5.28
N ALA A 470 -5.28 -12.49 4.96
CA ALA A 470 -5.38 -13.05 3.62
C ALA A 470 -6.84 -13.18 3.15
N TYR A 471 -7.74 -13.62 4.04
CA TYR A 471 -9.16 -13.79 3.71
C TYR A 471 -9.86 -12.45 3.47
N VAL A 472 -9.71 -11.48 4.39
CA VAL A 472 -10.45 -10.20 4.31
C VAL A 472 -9.78 -9.23 3.35
N ILE A 473 -8.48 -8.94 3.53
CA ILE A 473 -7.82 -7.88 2.76
C ILE A 473 -7.45 -8.37 1.36
N ASN A 474 -6.85 -9.56 1.23
CA ASN A 474 -6.37 -9.99 -0.07
C ASN A 474 -7.45 -10.68 -0.91
N ALA A 475 -8.25 -11.59 -0.32
CA ALA A 475 -9.25 -12.34 -1.07
C ALA A 475 -10.57 -11.58 -1.20
N PHE A 476 -11.21 -11.18 -0.09
CA PHE A 476 -12.52 -10.51 -0.13
C PHE A 476 -12.43 -9.13 -0.80
N ILE A 477 -11.57 -8.23 -0.30
CA ILE A 477 -11.39 -6.89 -0.90
C ILE A 477 -10.85 -7.01 -2.33
N GLY A 478 -9.89 -7.91 -2.58
CA GLY A 478 -9.36 -8.20 -3.92
C GLY A 478 -10.45 -8.62 -4.92
N THR A 479 -11.44 -9.41 -4.50
CA THR A 479 -12.61 -9.76 -5.32
C THR A 479 -13.39 -8.52 -5.77
N PHE A 480 -13.62 -7.57 -4.85
CA PHE A 480 -14.31 -6.31 -5.18
C PHE A 480 -13.47 -5.40 -6.07
N LEU A 481 -12.15 -5.40 -5.95
CA LEU A 481 -11.29 -4.65 -6.85
C LEU A 481 -11.32 -5.23 -8.27
N GLY A 482 -11.25 -6.56 -8.42
CA GLY A 482 -11.42 -7.21 -9.71
C GLY A 482 -12.78 -6.91 -10.33
N MET A 483 -13.87 -7.07 -9.56
CA MET A 483 -15.23 -6.72 -9.97
C MET A 483 -15.33 -5.24 -10.37
N GLY A 484 -14.64 -4.36 -9.67
CA GLY A 484 -14.63 -2.93 -9.95
C GLY A 484 -14.06 -2.60 -11.35
N ILE A 485 -12.96 -3.23 -11.77
CA ILE A 485 -12.45 -3.07 -13.14
C ILE A 485 -13.48 -3.56 -14.17
N LEU A 486 -14.16 -4.68 -13.91
CA LEU A 486 -15.21 -5.17 -14.81
C LEU A 486 -16.35 -4.16 -14.91
N ILE A 487 -16.78 -3.59 -13.78
CA ILE A 487 -17.81 -2.53 -13.77
C ILE A 487 -17.36 -1.32 -14.61
N LEU A 488 -16.11 -0.86 -14.43
CA LEU A 488 -15.58 0.28 -15.18
C LEU A 488 -15.48 -0.01 -16.67
N ARG A 489 -15.12 -1.24 -17.06
CA ARG A 489 -15.03 -1.63 -18.48
C ARG A 489 -16.39 -1.78 -19.17
N PHE A 490 -17.39 -2.31 -18.48
CA PHE A 490 -18.70 -2.61 -19.07
C PHE A 490 -19.74 -1.50 -18.87
N LYS A 491 -19.76 -0.83 -17.70
CA LYS A 491 -20.69 0.27 -17.40
C LYS A 491 -20.11 1.65 -17.60
N GLY A 492 -18.78 1.73 -17.76
CA GLY A 492 -18.07 2.99 -17.80
C GLY A 492 -17.77 3.57 -16.43
N PRO A 493 -16.90 4.60 -16.37
CA PRO A 493 -16.56 5.31 -15.17
C PRO A 493 -17.77 6.04 -14.59
N PRO A 494 -17.86 6.18 -13.26
CA PRO A 494 -18.86 7.04 -12.66
C PRO A 494 -18.63 8.49 -13.12
N ALA A 495 -19.70 9.27 -13.33
CA ALA A 495 -19.59 10.67 -13.69
C ALA A 495 -18.65 11.38 -12.74
N THR A 496 -17.64 12.05 -13.30
CA THR A 496 -16.72 12.87 -12.50
C THR A 496 -17.53 14.01 -11.94
N LEU A 497 -17.47 14.20 -10.64
CA LEU A 497 -18.14 15.31 -10.00
C LEU A 497 -17.39 16.57 -10.43
N ALA A 498 -17.89 17.25 -11.46
CA ALA A 498 -17.69 18.67 -11.54
C ALA A 498 -18.29 19.22 -10.22
N ASP A 499 -17.52 19.99 -9.49
CA ASP A 499 -18.07 20.78 -8.40
C ASP A 499 -19.22 21.58 -9.00
N ASP A 500 -20.46 21.25 -8.59
CA ASP A 500 -21.67 21.96 -9.02
C ASP A 500 -21.61 23.45 -8.65
N ASP A 501 -20.58 23.87 -7.89
CA ASP A 501 -20.46 25.24 -7.36
C ASP A 501 -19.54 26.17 -8.17
N THR A 502 -18.86 25.71 -9.24
CA THR A 502 -17.95 26.58 -10.01
C THR A 502 -18.12 26.53 -11.54
N SER A 503 -19.10 25.83 -12.08
CA SER A 503 -19.31 25.81 -13.53
C SER A 503 -20.32 26.85 -13.99
N THR A 504 -19.97 28.12 -13.93
CA THR A 504 -20.47 29.12 -14.87
C THR A 504 -19.64 29.08 -16.16
N THR A 505 -19.63 27.95 -16.86
CA THR A 505 -19.17 27.92 -18.24
C THR A 505 -20.14 27.07 -19.04
N TYR A 506 -20.87 27.76 -19.88
CA TYR A 506 -21.76 27.22 -20.91
C TYR A 506 -21.05 26.13 -21.74
N GLY A 507 -21.72 25.00 -21.89
CA GLY A 507 -21.54 24.11 -23.00
C GLY A 507 -20.53 22.99 -22.82
N GLN A 508 -21.06 21.90 -22.54
CA GLN A 508 -20.72 20.49 -22.66
C GLN A 508 -20.81 19.80 -21.32
N GLY A 509 -21.87 19.04 -21.14
CA GLY A 509 -22.00 18.05 -20.07
C GLY A 509 -20.79 17.13 -20.06
N PRO A 510 -20.53 16.41 -18.94
CA PRO A 510 -19.36 15.56 -18.81
C PRO A 510 -19.28 14.65 -20.03
N SER A 511 -18.17 14.76 -20.77
CA SER A 511 -17.91 13.88 -21.90
C SER A 511 -18.00 12.45 -21.37
N SER A 512 -18.92 11.67 -21.91
CA SER A 512 -19.13 10.25 -21.57
C SER A 512 -17.99 9.40 -22.15
N LEU A 513 -16.73 9.74 -21.77
CA LEU A 513 -15.57 8.96 -22.17
C LEU A 513 -15.69 7.57 -21.56
N SER A 514 -15.57 6.56 -22.40
CA SER A 514 -15.50 5.18 -21.93
C SER A 514 -14.22 4.96 -21.11
N TRP A 515 -14.22 3.99 -20.21
CA TRP A 515 -13.00 3.63 -19.46
C TRP A 515 -11.83 3.29 -20.38
N THR A 516 -12.11 2.71 -21.53
CA THR A 516 -11.12 2.37 -22.55
C THR A 516 -10.45 3.62 -23.15
N GLU A 517 -11.21 4.67 -23.42
CA GLU A 517 -10.68 5.95 -23.89
C GLU A 517 -9.86 6.65 -22.80
N MET A 518 -10.31 6.60 -21.55
CA MET A 518 -9.61 7.17 -20.39
C MET A 518 -8.27 6.50 -20.10
N THR A 519 -8.18 5.17 -20.24
CA THR A 519 -6.95 4.40 -20.02
C THR A 519 -6.00 4.43 -21.21
N GLY A 520 -6.51 4.83 -22.39
CA GLY A 520 -5.76 4.94 -23.63
C GLY A 520 -5.19 3.60 -24.12
N LYS A 521 -4.24 3.67 -25.05
CA LYS A 521 -3.59 2.48 -25.63
C LYS A 521 -2.74 1.66 -24.64
N ARG A 522 -2.53 2.16 -23.43
CA ARG A 522 -1.64 1.54 -22.44
C ARG A 522 -2.23 0.23 -21.88
N PHE A 523 -3.54 0.13 -21.78
CA PHE A 523 -4.24 -1.02 -21.26
C PHE A 523 -5.15 -1.63 -22.32
N SER A 524 -4.77 -2.83 -22.82
CA SER A 524 -5.63 -3.59 -23.73
C SER A 524 -6.93 -3.96 -23.01
N PRO A 525 -8.11 -3.65 -23.56
CA PRO A 525 -9.39 -3.98 -22.92
C PRO A 525 -9.56 -5.47 -22.64
N PHE A 526 -9.13 -6.31 -23.58
CA PHE A 526 -9.21 -7.78 -23.43
C PHE A 526 -8.35 -8.27 -22.26
N LEU A 527 -7.08 -7.85 -22.20
CA LEU A 527 -6.17 -8.24 -21.11
C LEU A 527 -6.67 -7.72 -19.76
N SER A 528 -7.19 -6.50 -19.71
CA SER A 528 -7.76 -5.91 -18.50
C SER A 528 -8.94 -6.71 -17.97
N VAL A 529 -9.91 -7.07 -18.85
CA VAL A 529 -11.07 -7.89 -18.48
C VAL A 529 -10.62 -9.28 -18.04
N PHE A 530 -9.71 -9.92 -18.76
CA PHE A 530 -9.18 -11.23 -18.39
C PHE A 530 -8.50 -11.20 -17.02
N CYS A 531 -7.59 -10.25 -16.78
CA CYS A 531 -6.90 -10.11 -15.50
C CYS A 531 -7.87 -9.82 -14.35
N ALA A 532 -8.85 -8.93 -14.58
CA ALA A 532 -9.86 -8.60 -13.57
C ALA A 532 -10.74 -9.82 -13.22
N LEU A 533 -11.11 -10.62 -14.20
CA LEU A 533 -11.91 -11.83 -14.01
C LEU A 533 -11.14 -12.90 -13.25
N VAL A 534 -9.90 -13.17 -13.64
CA VAL A 534 -9.02 -14.12 -12.93
C VAL A 534 -8.78 -13.68 -11.48
N TYR A 535 -8.51 -12.40 -11.27
CA TYR A 535 -8.27 -11.85 -9.93
C TYR A 535 -9.53 -11.91 -9.06
N MET A 536 -10.69 -11.56 -9.62
CA MET A 536 -11.99 -11.67 -8.95
C MET A 536 -12.34 -13.12 -8.57
N CYS A 537 -12.28 -14.04 -9.53
CA CYS A 537 -12.64 -15.44 -9.30
C CYS A 537 -11.66 -16.13 -8.34
N GLY A 538 -10.35 -15.85 -8.48
CA GLY A 538 -9.34 -16.39 -7.59
C GLY A 538 -9.49 -15.92 -6.14
N GLY A 539 -9.86 -14.64 -5.92
CA GLY A 539 -10.20 -14.14 -4.59
C GLY A 539 -11.50 -14.71 -4.04
N LEU A 540 -12.52 -14.82 -4.88
CA LEU A 540 -13.85 -15.34 -4.49
C LEU A 540 -13.81 -16.81 -4.09
N TYR A 541 -12.96 -17.61 -4.74
CA TYR A 541 -12.87 -19.05 -4.50
C TYR A 541 -12.66 -19.41 -3.02
N PRO A 542 -11.58 -18.94 -2.31
CA PRO A 542 -11.40 -19.25 -0.89
C PRO A 542 -12.44 -18.59 0.01
N VAL A 543 -13.03 -17.45 -0.39
CA VAL A 543 -14.08 -16.79 0.39
C VAL A 543 -15.32 -17.68 0.52
N ILE A 544 -15.70 -18.39 -0.55
CA ILE A 544 -16.84 -19.30 -0.55
C ILE A 544 -16.44 -20.66 0.04
N THR A 545 -15.36 -21.26 -0.44
CA THR A 545 -15.05 -22.66 -0.16
C THR A 545 -14.53 -22.92 1.24
N ASN A 546 -14.01 -21.90 1.95
CA ASN A 546 -13.67 -22.05 3.37
C ASN A 546 -14.89 -22.29 4.30
N TRP A 547 -16.11 -22.13 3.80
CA TRP A 547 -17.34 -22.49 4.52
C TRP A 547 -17.73 -23.97 4.38
N ILE A 548 -17.01 -24.75 3.57
CA ILE A 548 -17.20 -26.19 3.44
C ILE A 548 -16.38 -26.88 4.54
N PRO A 549 -17.01 -27.69 5.42
CA PRO A 549 -16.28 -28.39 6.46
C PRO A 549 -15.27 -29.38 5.87
N PRO A 550 -14.07 -29.50 6.45
CA PRO A 550 -13.11 -30.51 6.02
C PRO A 550 -13.62 -31.91 6.37
N SER A 551 -13.38 -32.88 5.48
CA SER A 551 -13.70 -34.29 5.66
C SER A 551 -12.42 -35.11 5.79
N GLY A 552 -12.53 -36.37 6.26
CA GLY A 552 -11.42 -37.33 6.31
C GLY A 552 -10.30 -36.94 7.28
N SER A 553 -9.05 -37.18 6.86
CA SER A 553 -7.85 -36.99 7.70
C SER A 553 -7.53 -35.52 7.99
N LEU A 554 -8.05 -34.57 7.22
CA LEU A 554 -7.89 -33.14 7.50
C LEU A 554 -8.71 -32.66 8.70
N SER A 555 -9.81 -33.32 9.02
CA SER A 555 -10.68 -32.96 10.15
C SER A 555 -9.98 -32.96 11.52
N SER A 556 -8.95 -33.80 11.68
CA SER A 556 -8.21 -33.92 12.95
C SER A 556 -7.07 -32.91 13.10
N THR A 557 -6.60 -32.32 12.01
CA THR A 557 -5.42 -31.44 12.01
C THR A 557 -5.78 -29.95 11.96
N VAL A 558 -7.00 -29.62 11.50
CA VAL A 558 -7.45 -28.24 11.39
C VAL A 558 -8.21 -27.86 12.66
N LYS A 559 -7.69 -26.90 13.43
CA LYS A 559 -8.42 -26.19 14.50
C LYS A 559 -9.74 -25.65 13.92
N PRO A 560 -10.72 -25.23 14.77
CA PRO A 560 -12.09 -25.07 14.26
C PRO A 560 -12.08 -24.41 12.88
N TRP A 561 -12.33 -25.20 11.85
CA TRP A 561 -12.23 -24.80 10.43
C TRP A 561 -13.05 -23.54 10.12
N TYR A 562 -14.14 -23.33 10.87
CA TYR A 562 -15.00 -22.17 10.75
C TYR A 562 -14.44 -20.89 11.39
N LEU A 563 -13.34 -20.95 12.15
CA LEU A 563 -12.79 -19.80 12.91
C LEU A 563 -12.43 -18.65 11.98
N VAL A 564 -11.65 -18.92 10.92
CA VAL A 564 -11.19 -17.88 9.99
C VAL A 564 -12.35 -17.25 9.24
N PRO A 565 -13.24 -17.98 8.55
CA PRO A 565 -14.35 -17.35 7.85
C PRO A 565 -15.31 -16.62 8.80
N THR A 566 -15.63 -17.19 9.98
CA THR A 566 -16.56 -16.55 10.95
C THR A 566 -16.00 -15.21 11.45
N VAL A 567 -14.76 -15.20 11.95
CA VAL A 567 -14.14 -13.95 12.46
C VAL A 567 -13.99 -12.93 11.32
N SER A 568 -13.64 -13.36 10.12
CA SER A 568 -13.55 -12.49 8.95
C SER A 568 -14.88 -11.79 8.65
N TRP A 569 -15.97 -12.54 8.62
CA TRP A 569 -17.30 -11.96 8.41
C TRP A 569 -17.76 -11.06 9.56
N ILE A 570 -17.41 -11.37 10.81
CA ILE A 570 -17.65 -10.48 11.96
C ILE A 570 -16.97 -9.13 11.72
N ILE A 571 -15.71 -9.11 11.26
CA ILE A 571 -14.99 -7.87 10.97
C ILE A 571 -15.65 -7.08 9.84
N ILE A 572 -16.10 -7.74 8.76
CA ILE A 572 -16.82 -7.10 7.65
C ILE A 572 -18.15 -6.50 8.14
N VAL A 573 -18.91 -7.27 8.92
CA VAL A 573 -20.19 -6.81 9.52
C VAL A 573 -19.97 -5.65 10.48
N LEU A 574 -18.84 -5.62 11.22
CA LEU A 574 -18.46 -4.48 12.06
C LEU A 574 -18.28 -3.21 11.22
N GLY A 575 -17.68 -3.31 10.03
CA GLY A 575 -17.57 -2.18 9.08
C GLY A 575 -18.95 -1.68 8.61
N ILE A 576 -19.90 -2.61 8.34
CA ILE A 576 -21.27 -2.26 7.98
C ILE A 576 -22.00 -1.59 9.16
N ALA A 577 -21.87 -2.17 10.36
CA ALA A 577 -22.46 -1.62 11.58
C ALA A 577 -21.91 -0.23 11.91
N TRP A 578 -20.62 0.01 11.66
CA TRP A 578 -19.98 1.33 11.79
C TRP A 578 -20.64 2.35 10.86
N PHE A 579 -20.83 2.01 9.58
CA PHE A 579 -21.52 2.87 8.62
C PHE A 579 -22.96 3.19 9.06
N VAL A 580 -23.74 2.18 9.44
CA VAL A 580 -25.11 2.35 9.90
C VAL A 580 -25.17 3.22 11.17
N GLY A 581 -24.29 2.95 12.14
CA GLY A 581 -24.18 3.75 13.36
C GLY A 581 -23.84 5.20 13.06
N PHE A 582 -22.86 5.45 12.18
CA PHE A 582 -22.52 6.81 11.74
C PHE A 582 -23.73 7.52 11.10
N VAL A 583 -24.40 6.85 10.17
CA VAL A 583 -25.59 7.42 9.48
C VAL A 583 -26.71 7.75 10.47
N LEU A 584 -26.98 6.87 11.45
CA LEU A 584 -27.99 7.11 12.48
C LEU A 584 -27.64 8.33 13.35
N VAL A 585 -26.39 8.41 13.82
CA VAL A 585 -25.92 9.55 14.62
C VAL A 585 -25.95 10.84 13.80
N ALA A 586 -25.48 10.79 12.56
CA ALA A 586 -25.48 11.94 11.68
C ALA A 586 -26.89 12.45 11.37
N ARG A 587 -27.87 11.56 11.14
CA ARG A 587 -29.28 11.93 10.97
C ARG A 587 -29.91 12.48 12.23
N TYR A 588 -29.50 11.98 13.40
CA TYR A 588 -29.95 12.52 14.68
C TYR A 588 -29.48 13.98 14.86
N ILE A 589 -28.18 14.25 14.63
CA ILE A 589 -27.59 15.61 14.69
C ILE A 589 -28.27 16.51 13.64
N GLU A 590 -28.51 16.00 12.42
CA GLU A 590 -29.19 16.72 11.35
C GLU A 590 -30.60 17.16 11.72
N LYS A 591 -31.32 16.35 12.51
CA LYS A 591 -32.65 16.70 13.00
C LYS A 591 -32.61 17.72 14.18
N LYS A 592 -31.62 17.53 15.07
CA LYS A 592 -31.52 18.34 16.29
C LYS A 592 -30.89 19.72 16.02
N ASP A 593 -29.75 19.73 15.34
CA ASP A 593 -28.91 20.92 15.21
C ASP A 593 -28.97 21.51 13.78
N HIS A 594 -29.82 20.98 12.91
CA HIS A 594 -29.93 21.36 11.49
C HIS A 594 -28.57 21.39 10.73
N SER A 595 -27.56 20.68 11.24
CA SER A 595 -26.21 20.61 10.68
C SER A 595 -25.95 19.26 10.00
N VAL A 596 -25.09 19.29 8.99
CA VAL A 596 -24.75 18.15 8.15
C VAL A 596 -23.25 17.95 8.15
N PHE A 597 -22.80 16.71 8.25
CA PHE A 597 -21.39 16.38 8.15
C PHE A 597 -20.92 16.47 6.69
N VAL A 598 -19.85 17.24 6.47
CA VAL A 598 -19.24 17.46 5.15
C VAL A 598 -17.76 17.12 5.21
N VAL A 599 -17.28 16.45 4.16
CA VAL A 599 -15.86 16.18 3.93
C VAL A 599 -15.46 16.92 2.66
N GLU A 600 -14.67 17.96 2.80
CA GLU A 600 -14.14 18.75 1.69
C GLU A 600 -12.64 18.50 1.57
N LYS A 601 -12.16 18.15 0.37
CA LYS A 601 -10.75 17.87 0.09
C LYS A 601 -10.26 18.86 -0.97
N LYS A 602 -9.21 19.59 -0.64
CA LYS A 602 -8.54 20.54 -1.55
C LYS A 602 -7.13 20.04 -1.85
N PRO A 603 -6.95 19.23 -2.91
CA PRO A 603 -5.62 18.80 -3.36
C PRO A 603 -4.97 19.89 -4.21
N GLU A 604 -3.67 20.08 -4.02
CA GLU A 604 -2.83 20.92 -4.86
C GLU A 604 -1.91 20.07 -5.73
N PHE A 605 -1.76 20.45 -7.00
CA PHE A 605 -1.04 19.70 -8.00
C PHE A 605 0.09 20.52 -8.61
N GLU A 606 1.25 19.88 -8.82
CA GLU A 606 2.38 20.46 -9.53
C GLU A 606 2.81 19.54 -10.68
N PRO A 607 3.43 20.09 -11.74
CA PRO A 607 4.07 19.28 -12.79
C PRO A 607 5.25 18.49 -12.22
N ALA A 608 5.35 17.20 -12.56
CA ALA A 608 6.50 16.39 -12.19
C ALA A 608 7.78 16.91 -12.83
N GLU A 609 8.91 16.97 -12.08
CA GLU A 609 10.20 17.43 -12.60
C GLU A 609 10.59 16.71 -13.91
N GLY A 610 11.00 17.48 -14.92
CA GLY A 610 11.40 16.98 -16.24
C GLY A 610 10.26 16.64 -17.18
N SER A 611 9.01 16.92 -16.81
CA SER A 611 7.86 16.89 -17.73
C SER A 611 7.83 18.09 -18.65
N SER A 612 8.41 19.22 -18.25
CA SER A 612 8.42 20.49 -18.99
C SER A 612 9.50 20.59 -20.08
N ARG A 613 10.54 19.74 -20.08
CA ARG A 613 11.65 19.82 -21.06
C ARG A 613 11.38 19.25 -22.44
N GLY A 614 10.21 18.65 -22.69
CA GLY A 614 9.85 18.05 -24.00
C GLY A 614 8.63 18.69 -24.67
N SER A 615 8.10 19.79 -24.16
CA SER A 615 6.81 20.35 -24.57
C SER A 615 6.93 21.59 -25.47
N GLU A 616 7.93 21.68 -26.35
CA GLU A 616 7.93 22.73 -27.41
C GLU A 616 7.14 22.38 -28.65
N ALA A 617 6.55 21.19 -28.73
CA ALA A 617 5.69 20.82 -29.88
C ALA A 617 4.49 19.99 -29.42
N GLY A 618 3.34 20.62 -29.22
CA GLY A 618 2.03 20.00 -29.43
C GLY A 618 1.60 18.95 -28.38
N ASN A 619 0.72 19.33 -27.46
CA ASN A 619 -0.37 18.49 -26.90
C ASN A 619 -0.05 17.35 -25.94
N HIS A 620 1.10 17.28 -25.27
CA HIS A 620 1.30 16.37 -24.14
C HIS A 620 1.13 17.11 -22.81
N SER A 621 -0.01 16.90 -22.16
CA SER A 621 -0.27 17.41 -20.81
C SER A 621 0.82 16.93 -19.85
N ALA A 622 1.49 17.86 -19.17
CA ALA A 622 2.50 17.55 -18.16
C ALA A 622 1.96 16.53 -17.14
N ASP A 623 2.78 15.55 -16.74
CA ASP A 623 2.43 14.61 -15.67
C ASP A 623 2.29 15.40 -14.37
N LEU A 624 1.09 15.37 -13.77
CA LEU A 624 0.79 16.05 -12.52
C LEU A 624 1.04 15.13 -11.33
N ILE A 625 1.54 15.69 -10.26
CA ILE A 625 1.72 15.04 -8.96
C ILE A 625 1.02 15.88 -7.89
N GLN A 626 0.46 15.22 -6.89
CA GLN A 626 -0.09 15.89 -5.73
C GLN A 626 1.05 16.28 -4.78
N VAL A 627 1.10 17.56 -4.39
CA VAL A 627 2.12 18.10 -3.47
C VAL A 627 1.55 18.35 -2.10
N HIS A 628 0.32 18.83 -2.05
CA HIS A 628 -0.35 19.25 -0.83
C HIS A 628 -1.81 18.82 -0.86
N GLU A 629 -2.40 18.59 0.30
CA GLU A 629 -3.83 18.36 0.45
C GLU A 629 -4.31 18.91 1.79
N THR A 630 -5.34 19.74 1.72
CA THR A 630 -6.07 20.19 2.90
C THR A 630 -7.43 19.52 2.94
N VAL A 631 -7.77 18.91 4.07
CA VAL A 631 -9.05 18.22 4.29
C VAL A 631 -9.80 18.90 5.41
N TYR A 632 -11.01 19.35 5.13
CA TYR A 632 -11.93 19.94 6.10
C TYR A 632 -13.01 18.92 6.47
N LEU A 633 -13.14 18.65 7.77
CA LEU A 633 -14.16 17.80 8.34
C LEU A 633 -15.02 18.65 9.25
N SER A 634 -16.22 18.99 8.83
CA SER A 634 -17.05 19.96 9.56
C SER A 634 -18.53 19.59 9.54
N TRP A 635 -19.23 20.01 10.60
CA TRP A 635 -20.66 20.05 10.64
C TRP A 635 -21.13 21.43 10.16
N VAL A 636 -21.82 21.49 9.03
CA VAL A 636 -22.26 22.73 8.38
C VAL A 636 -23.77 22.85 8.45
N GLY A 637 -24.28 24.01 8.80
CA GLY A 637 -25.72 24.26 8.81
C GLY A 637 -26.35 24.10 7.42
N LYS A 638 -27.56 23.55 7.38
CA LYS A 638 -28.28 23.31 6.10
C LYS A 638 -28.55 24.61 5.32
N GLU A 639 -28.73 25.71 6.02
CA GLU A 639 -28.97 27.04 5.41
C GLU A 639 -27.74 27.52 4.67
N THR A 640 -26.55 27.37 5.29
CA THR A 640 -25.26 27.69 4.66
C THR A 640 -25.00 26.88 3.40
N LEU A 641 -25.40 25.61 3.39
CA LEU A 641 -25.27 24.74 2.20
C LEU A 641 -26.29 25.12 1.10
N ARG A 642 -27.47 25.64 1.47
CA ARG A 642 -28.46 26.11 0.50
C ARG A 642 -28.08 27.45 -0.10
N SER A 643 -27.52 28.36 0.68
CA SER A 643 -27.02 29.66 0.19
C SER A 643 -25.83 29.55 -0.76
N ARG A 644 -25.07 28.46 -0.69
CA ARG A 644 -23.95 28.14 -1.62
C ARG A 644 -24.42 27.49 -2.93
N ARG A 645 -25.72 27.08 -3.06
CA ARG A 645 -26.26 26.61 -4.33
C ARG A 645 -26.74 27.81 -5.14
N PRO A 646 -26.30 27.99 -6.40
CA PRO A 646 -26.90 29.00 -7.27
C PRO A 646 -28.40 28.64 -7.41
N VAL A 647 -29.23 29.61 -7.09
CA VAL A 647 -30.69 29.49 -7.28
C VAL A 647 -30.93 29.50 -8.78
N PHE A 648 -31.09 28.33 -9.39
CA PHE A 648 -31.73 28.23 -10.69
C PHE A 648 -33.20 28.50 -10.52
N ASP A 649 -33.59 29.73 -10.88
CA ASP A 649 -35.00 30.14 -10.92
C ASP A 649 -35.62 29.55 -12.19
N ASP A 650 -36.39 28.48 -12.01
CA ASP A 650 -37.10 27.76 -13.08
C ASP A 650 -38.27 28.54 -13.67
N THR A 651 -38.42 29.87 -13.37
CA THR A 651 -39.58 30.67 -13.74
C THR A 651 -39.30 31.74 -14.80
N LYS A 652 -38.29 31.62 -15.65
CA LYS A 652 -38.14 32.53 -16.82
C LYS A 652 -37.90 31.76 -18.13
N GLN A 653 -38.90 30.96 -18.55
CA GLN A 653 -39.26 30.89 -19.95
C GLN A 653 -40.40 31.86 -20.18
N VAL A 654 -40.14 33.02 -20.70
CA VAL A 654 -40.96 33.78 -21.69
C VAL A 654 -40.28 35.12 -22.01
N ASN A 655 -39.97 35.27 -23.30
CA ASN A 655 -39.76 36.48 -24.08
C ASN A 655 -38.51 37.36 -23.89
N GLY A 656 -37.75 37.35 -24.93
CA GLY A 656 -36.78 38.25 -25.46
C GLY A 656 -36.69 39.65 -24.92
N ASP A 657 -35.47 40.03 -24.55
CA ASP A 657 -34.81 41.20 -25.09
C ASP A 657 -33.39 41.26 -24.54
N MET A 658 -32.45 41.46 -25.44
CA MET A 658 -31.03 41.67 -25.11
C MET A 658 -30.91 43.10 -24.51
N SER A 659 -30.49 43.21 -23.28
CA SER A 659 -29.78 44.39 -22.77
C SER A 659 -28.90 44.02 -21.59
N GLU A 660 -27.71 44.55 -21.60
CA GLU A 660 -26.59 44.42 -20.71
C GLU A 660 -26.97 44.53 -19.24
N ALA A 661 -26.57 43.56 -18.42
CA ALA A 661 -26.44 43.73 -16.99
C ALA A 661 -25.18 43.00 -16.52
N SER A 662 -24.20 43.78 -16.14
CA SER A 662 -22.96 43.40 -15.47
C SER A 662 -23.31 42.72 -14.12
N ALA A 663 -23.00 41.44 -13.99
CA ALA A 663 -23.11 40.73 -12.73
C ALA A 663 -21.76 40.75 -12.01
N SER A 664 -21.69 41.51 -10.94
CA SER A 664 -20.63 41.46 -9.95
C SER A 664 -20.84 40.23 -9.06
N SER A 665 -19.99 39.21 -9.21
CA SER A 665 -19.87 38.09 -8.27
C SER A 665 -18.84 38.43 -7.19
N PRO A 666 -19.13 38.24 -5.90
CA PRO A 666 -18.23 38.60 -4.79
C PRO A 666 -17.04 37.68 -4.57
N TYR A 667 -16.82 36.63 -5.40
CA TYR A 667 -15.77 35.62 -5.21
C TYR A 667 -14.98 35.27 -6.45
N ALA A 668 -14.88 36.19 -7.42
CA ALA A 668 -13.84 36.08 -8.44
C ALA A 668 -12.59 36.76 -7.91
N ASN A 669 -11.61 36.03 -7.44
CA ASN A 669 -10.29 36.57 -7.13
C ASN A 669 -9.62 36.95 -8.47
N PRO A 670 -9.49 38.24 -8.82
CA PRO A 670 -8.93 38.65 -10.10
C PRO A 670 -7.43 38.35 -10.22
N ASP A 671 -6.75 38.06 -9.12
CA ASP A 671 -5.30 37.93 -9.07
C ASP A 671 -4.77 36.63 -9.68
N PHE A 672 -5.56 35.53 -9.64
CA PHE A 672 -5.13 34.26 -10.22
C PHE A 672 -5.12 34.25 -11.77
N ALA A 673 -6.09 34.95 -12.38
CA ALA A 673 -6.12 35.11 -13.83
C ALA A 673 -5.00 36.04 -14.33
N THR A 674 -4.64 37.04 -13.53
CA THR A 674 -3.56 38.00 -13.83
C THR A 674 -2.17 37.35 -13.69
N TYR A 675 -2.00 36.46 -12.71
CA TYR A 675 -0.74 35.72 -12.53
C TYR A 675 -0.43 34.76 -13.69
N LEU A 676 -1.43 34.10 -14.23
CA LEU A 676 -1.27 33.23 -15.40
C LEU A 676 -1.07 33.99 -16.70
N SER A 677 -1.66 35.19 -16.85
CA SER A 677 -1.48 36.01 -18.05
C SER A 677 -0.10 36.69 -18.12
N GLN A 678 0.53 36.95 -16.98
CA GLN A 678 1.89 37.52 -16.93
C GLN A 678 2.99 36.51 -17.23
N GLN A 679 2.74 35.20 -17.10
CA GLN A 679 3.71 34.17 -17.49
C GLN A 679 3.64 33.75 -18.97
N THR A 680 2.67 34.23 -19.73
CA THR A 680 2.48 33.86 -21.15
C THR A 680 2.75 34.98 -22.14
N ALA A 681 3.21 36.15 -21.71
CA ALA A 681 3.58 37.24 -22.64
C ALA A 681 5.00 37.04 -23.18
N PRO A 682 5.19 37.00 -24.54
CA PRO A 682 6.52 36.88 -25.11
C PRO A 682 7.28 38.21 -24.91
N GLY A 683 8.50 38.09 -24.39
CA GLY A 683 9.39 39.21 -24.15
C GLY A 683 9.67 40.03 -25.41
N ARG A 684 9.35 41.30 -25.36
CA ARG A 684 9.84 42.30 -26.32
C ARG A 684 11.21 42.79 -25.90
N GLY A 685 12.05 42.87 -26.92
CA GLY A 685 13.48 43.07 -26.83
C GLY A 685 13.94 44.31 -26.07
N ALA A 686 15.13 44.18 -25.56
CA ALA A 686 15.93 45.22 -24.94
C ALA A 686 16.41 46.25 -25.97
N PRO A 687 16.45 47.54 -25.65
CA PRO A 687 17.30 48.48 -26.38
C PRO A 687 18.69 48.51 -25.78
N HIS A 688 19.67 48.61 -26.69
CA HIS A 688 21.04 48.93 -26.41
C HIS A 688 21.20 50.19 -25.51
N TYR A 689 21.97 50.06 -24.46
CA TYR A 689 23.12 50.92 -24.13
C TYR A 689 23.95 50.20 -23.07
#